data_8aca395949b2c8e978c55a18a96fd8f6
#
_entry.id   8aca395949b2c8e978c55a18a96fd8f6
#
_cell.length_a   1.000
_cell.length_b   1.000
_cell.length_c   1.000
_cell.angle_alpha   90.00
_cell.angle_beta   90.00
_cell.angle_gamma   90.00
#
_symmetry.space_group_name_H-M   'P 1'
#
loop_
_entity.id
_entity.type
_entity.pdbx_description
1 polymer ?
#
loop_
_entity_poly.entity_id
_entity_poly.type
_entity_poly.pdbx_seq_one_letter_code
_entity_poly.pdbx_strand_id
1 'polypeptide(L)'
;MKYLTITLTLLSILYACSYEGREYADIIFLDGVIYTSNSAQEVVDSFAIKDDKIIFVGSFEESKSYTNLNTQKISLDGKMILPGLHDVHIHLPGIVQNDHCDLDAKRYSLDELVPTLQQCIQRLDLPKGEWLAVTQWQYYVGNEPSEANPNLRAALDNVSQYHPIMLLGHDGHTSAVNSFAFSISQNSNGEVIGLNKQTLNREFSHLKKLIGVDDQGNPSGLVKEHARKIFKDHPNLWGHPTIDEEVYTSIANILASSGITSVLDPALQAYEIEKFAELASKIELSYRMHAAFYSDYDKFKDPESEKINVKKIITAIKDLQRKHNQIPNFKLNTGKIFVDGVLEGDPLANPPMLPNAASLNHYLQPVFSNPSNSDLIYVKSYVQGDSPDCNRVGKLSNEQFYKLFGFHPDQCEQSKGVLEYDVDFIEEYTRELHAAGINVHSHTIGDRALRVAMDAFELAKESHGSSDGNFSITHAQLMHPDDIQRFSSIKVFIAFQYAWIEPFSDYLMTVAPFIDPIFSEDDLYDQKSYYYRNTYPARSSQLAGAILAAGSDAPVETRDPRPFLNIEKAITRKNELTGRVMNQSEAISLFDAIDAYTINGAKMLQQDKLTGSIEIGKKADFIILNQNLLDLQNDDKLDDISETKVLSTWFDGKEIYLKNIR
;
A
#
# COMPACT_ATOMS: atom_id res chain seq x y z
N MET A 1 -69.18 69.44 -6.54
CA MET A 1 -68.89 68.57 -7.67
C MET A 1 -67.41 68.47 -7.82
N LYS A 2 -66.84 67.36 -7.40
CA LYS A 2 -65.38 67.05 -7.49
C LYS A 2 -65.26 65.84 -8.42
N TYR A 3 -64.61 66.01 -9.55
CA TYR A 3 -64.29 64.94 -10.47
C TYR A 3 -63.06 64.16 -9.94
N LEU A 4 -63.23 62.85 -9.77
CA LEU A 4 -62.19 61.90 -9.40
C LEU A 4 -61.63 61.27 -10.67
N THR A 5 -60.46 61.62 -11.06
CA THR A 5 -59.77 61.04 -12.21
C THR A 5 -59.00 59.79 -11.75
N ILE A 6 -59.43 58.62 -12.20
CA ILE A 6 -58.71 57.34 -11.95
C ILE A 6 -57.65 57.16 -13.06
N THR A 7 -56.37 57.23 -12.70
CA THR A 7 -55.26 56.92 -13.60
C THR A 7 -54.96 55.43 -13.47
N LEU A 8 -55.24 54.68 -14.52
CA LEU A 8 -54.87 53.24 -14.63
C LEU A 8 -53.41 53.14 -15.03
N THR A 9 -52.51 52.71 -14.09
CA THR A 9 -51.14 52.44 -14.39
C THR A 9 -51.03 50.93 -14.79
N LEU A 10 -50.87 50.65 -16.08
CA LEU A 10 -50.47 49.32 -16.57
C LEU A 10 -49.04 48.99 -16.12
N LEU A 11 -48.89 48.08 -15.16
CA LEU A 11 -47.62 47.45 -14.83
C LEU A 11 -47.40 46.31 -15.83
N SER A 12 -46.61 46.57 -16.87
CA SER A 12 -46.06 45.52 -17.75
C SER A 12 -44.96 44.84 -17.02
N ILE A 13 -45.25 43.66 -16.46
CA ILE A 13 -44.24 42.72 -15.95
C ILE A 13 -43.56 42.11 -17.18
N LEU A 14 -42.40 42.66 -17.55
CA LEU A 14 -41.44 41.99 -18.42
C LEU A 14 -40.88 40.78 -17.67
N TYR A 15 -41.42 39.58 -17.92
CA TYR A 15 -40.72 38.35 -17.69
C TYR A 15 -39.54 38.34 -18.64
N ALA A 16 -38.40 38.83 -18.18
CA ALA A 16 -37.10 38.51 -18.79
C ALA A 16 -36.88 37.04 -18.50
N CYS A 17 -37.30 36.14 -19.41
CA CYS A 17 -36.65 34.85 -19.54
C CYS A 17 -35.17 35.17 -19.82
N SER A 18 -34.33 35.03 -18.83
CA SER A 18 -32.92 34.86 -19.07
C SER A 18 -32.76 33.60 -19.95
N TYR A 19 -32.61 33.81 -21.22
CA TYR A 19 -32.10 32.79 -22.13
C TYR A 19 -30.66 32.57 -21.66
N GLU A 20 -30.47 31.70 -20.68
CA GLU A 20 -29.14 31.11 -20.45
C GLU A 20 -28.80 30.44 -21.76
N GLY A 21 -27.85 31.02 -22.49
CA GLY A 21 -27.38 30.51 -23.77
C GLY A 21 -27.01 29.06 -23.57
N ARG A 22 -27.65 28.17 -24.30
CA ARG A 22 -27.38 26.73 -24.22
C ARG A 22 -25.86 26.52 -24.41
N GLU A 23 -25.21 25.92 -23.42
CA GLU A 23 -23.79 25.62 -23.44
C GLU A 23 -23.56 24.45 -24.39
N TYR A 24 -22.76 24.63 -25.45
CA TYR A 24 -22.41 23.57 -26.39
C TYR A 24 -21.06 22.92 -26.01
N ALA A 25 -21.00 21.62 -26.18
CA ALA A 25 -19.82 20.85 -25.88
C ALA A 25 -18.68 21.10 -26.88
N ASP A 26 -17.46 21.00 -26.40
CA ASP A 26 -16.27 20.89 -27.26
C ASP A 26 -16.16 19.47 -27.82
N ILE A 27 -16.39 18.47 -26.97
CA ILE A 27 -16.33 17.05 -27.35
C ILE A 27 -17.54 16.30 -26.78
N ILE A 28 -18.11 15.40 -27.60
CA ILE A 28 -19.10 14.42 -27.17
C ILE A 28 -18.59 13.00 -27.44
N PHE A 29 -18.71 12.14 -26.45
CA PHE A 29 -18.44 10.71 -26.50
C PHE A 29 -19.78 9.97 -26.69
N LEU A 30 -19.81 9.05 -27.67
CA LEU A 30 -21.03 8.41 -28.16
C LEU A 30 -20.82 6.91 -28.33
N ASP A 31 -21.89 6.13 -28.34
CA ASP A 31 -21.90 4.71 -28.65
C ASP A 31 -20.98 3.89 -27.76
N GLY A 32 -20.90 4.22 -26.48
CA GLY A 32 -20.06 3.55 -25.48
C GLY A 32 -20.84 2.93 -24.34
N VAL A 33 -20.13 2.27 -23.46
CA VAL A 33 -20.60 1.81 -22.15
C VAL A 33 -19.94 2.66 -21.09
N ILE A 34 -20.64 3.66 -20.58
CA ILE A 34 -20.06 4.64 -19.64
C ILE A 34 -20.58 4.35 -18.24
N TYR A 35 -19.74 3.75 -17.40
CA TYR A 35 -20.04 3.58 -15.98
C TYR A 35 -19.70 4.87 -15.23
N THR A 36 -20.70 5.47 -14.63
CA THR A 36 -20.58 6.82 -14.06
C THR A 36 -19.92 6.87 -12.69
N SER A 37 -19.93 5.79 -11.92
CA SER A 37 -19.58 5.74 -10.48
C SER A 37 -20.32 6.79 -9.63
N ASN A 38 -21.50 7.23 -10.07
CA ASN A 38 -22.36 8.06 -9.25
C ASN A 38 -23.09 7.24 -8.17
N SER A 39 -23.83 7.90 -7.29
CA SER A 39 -24.51 7.21 -6.18
C SER A 39 -25.58 6.18 -6.62
N ALA A 40 -26.03 6.25 -7.87
CA ALA A 40 -26.99 5.31 -8.46
C ALA A 40 -26.31 4.20 -9.27
N GLN A 41 -24.97 4.25 -9.42
CA GLN A 41 -24.16 3.31 -10.22
C GLN A 41 -24.68 3.19 -11.67
N GLU A 42 -25.04 4.32 -12.27
CA GLU A 42 -25.64 4.36 -13.58
C GLU A 42 -24.67 4.02 -14.70
N VAL A 43 -25.19 3.34 -15.72
CA VAL A 43 -24.52 3.11 -17.01
C VAL A 43 -25.27 3.90 -18.07
N VAL A 44 -24.55 4.77 -18.80
CA VAL A 44 -25.10 5.59 -19.87
C VAL A 44 -24.34 5.35 -21.18
N ASP A 45 -24.85 5.87 -22.30
CA ASP A 45 -24.22 5.66 -23.62
C ASP A 45 -23.56 6.92 -24.20
N SER A 46 -23.69 8.07 -23.49
CA SER A 46 -23.12 9.33 -23.95
C SER A 46 -22.81 10.29 -22.79
N PHE A 47 -21.77 11.09 -22.95
CA PHE A 47 -21.51 12.28 -22.15
C PHE A 47 -20.76 13.32 -22.97
N ALA A 48 -20.76 14.58 -22.49
CA ALA A 48 -20.16 15.70 -23.17
C ALA A 48 -19.28 16.54 -22.24
N ILE A 49 -18.18 17.03 -22.80
CA ILE A 49 -17.25 17.91 -22.09
C ILE A 49 -17.13 19.27 -22.75
N LYS A 50 -16.90 20.28 -21.92
CA LYS A 50 -16.53 21.61 -22.34
C LYS A 50 -15.40 22.12 -21.45
N ASP A 51 -14.34 22.62 -22.07
CA ASP A 51 -13.11 22.98 -21.36
C ASP A 51 -12.64 21.78 -20.51
N ASP A 52 -12.58 21.95 -19.21
CA ASP A 52 -12.13 20.94 -18.25
C ASP A 52 -13.27 20.19 -17.53
N LYS A 53 -14.56 20.42 -17.94
CA LYS A 53 -15.72 19.94 -17.20
C LYS A 53 -16.67 19.10 -18.02
N ILE A 54 -17.35 18.19 -17.31
CA ILE A 54 -18.48 17.43 -17.82
C ILE A 54 -19.71 18.34 -17.78
N ILE A 55 -20.37 18.54 -18.94
CA ILE A 55 -21.57 19.38 -19.06
C ILE A 55 -22.85 18.60 -19.35
N PHE A 56 -22.73 17.33 -19.74
CA PHE A 56 -23.86 16.44 -20.01
C PHE A 56 -23.46 14.99 -19.70
N VAL A 57 -24.40 14.23 -19.17
CA VAL A 57 -24.32 12.76 -18.96
C VAL A 57 -25.73 12.20 -19.23
N GLY A 58 -25.86 11.18 -20.08
CA GLY A 58 -27.17 10.61 -20.40
C GLY A 58 -27.16 9.81 -21.70
N SER A 59 -28.30 9.84 -22.42
CA SER A 59 -28.45 9.10 -23.67
C SER A 59 -27.90 9.87 -24.86
N PHE A 60 -27.54 9.10 -25.93
CA PHE A 60 -27.13 9.67 -27.21
C PHE A 60 -28.14 10.64 -27.80
N GLU A 61 -29.44 10.34 -27.70
CA GLU A 61 -30.49 11.21 -28.22
C GLU A 61 -30.51 12.58 -27.51
N GLU A 62 -30.37 12.60 -26.20
CA GLU A 62 -30.32 13.83 -25.41
C GLU A 62 -29.04 14.63 -25.67
N SER A 63 -27.94 13.98 -25.92
CA SER A 63 -26.63 14.61 -26.18
C SER A 63 -26.64 15.51 -27.42
N LYS A 64 -27.53 15.21 -28.41
CA LYS A 64 -27.67 16.03 -29.63
C LYS A 64 -27.99 17.50 -29.34
N SER A 65 -28.61 17.77 -28.20
CA SER A 65 -28.95 19.14 -27.78
C SER A 65 -27.75 19.96 -27.32
N TYR A 66 -26.58 19.31 -27.05
CA TYR A 66 -25.32 19.93 -26.66
C TYR A 66 -24.33 20.06 -27.83
N THR A 67 -24.75 19.73 -29.05
CA THR A 67 -23.85 19.78 -30.25
C THR A 67 -24.10 21.04 -31.09
N ASN A 68 -23.00 21.56 -31.65
CA ASN A 68 -22.99 22.55 -32.71
C ASN A 68 -21.99 22.17 -33.82
N LEU A 69 -21.73 23.07 -34.77
CA LEU A 69 -20.81 22.80 -35.90
C LEU A 69 -19.34 22.62 -35.48
N ASN A 70 -18.94 23.09 -34.28
CA ASN A 70 -17.58 23.02 -33.76
C ASN A 70 -17.40 21.83 -32.79
N THR A 71 -18.49 21.18 -32.37
CA THR A 71 -18.42 20.07 -31.44
C THR A 71 -17.80 18.84 -32.10
N GLN A 72 -16.68 18.36 -31.57
CA GLN A 72 -16.06 17.11 -31.96
C GLN A 72 -16.92 15.93 -31.47
N LYS A 73 -17.09 14.91 -32.31
CA LYS A 73 -17.82 13.69 -31.95
C LYS A 73 -16.85 12.51 -31.99
N ILE A 74 -16.77 11.77 -30.89
CA ILE A 74 -15.92 10.58 -30.76
C ILE A 74 -16.85 9.38 -30.54
N SER A 75 -16.90 8.47 -31.52
CA SER A 75 -17.55 7.17 -31.34
C SER A 75 -16.64 6.23 -30.55
N LEU A 76 -17.20 5.59 -29.56
CA LEU A 76 -16.51 4.63 -28.72
C LEU A 76 -16.58 3.21 -29.26
N ASP A 77 -17.46 2.94 -30.21
CA ASP A 77 -17.66 1.61 -30.83
C ASP A 77 -17.85 0.50 -29.78
N GLY A 78 -18.69 0.78 -28.78
CA GLY A 78 -18.98 -0.15 -27.67
C GLY A 78 -17.91 -0.26 -26.59
N LYS A 79 -16.82 0.52 -26.65
CA LYS A 79 -15.77 0.52 -25.62
C LYS A 79 -16.32 1.09 -24.31
N MET A 80 -15.73 0.61 -23.22
CA MET A 80 -16.10 1.08 -21.87
C MET A 80 -15.32 2.33 -21.47
N ILE A 81 -16.02 3.25 -20.81
CA ILE A 81 -15.43 4.39 -20.10
C ILE A 81 -15.68 4.24 -18.61
N LEU A 82 -14.62 4.50 -17.83
CA LEU A 82 -14.66 4.67 -16.38
C LEU A 82 -14.18 6.08 -16.00
N PRO A 83 -14.58 6.63 -14.83
CA PRO A 83 -13.87 7.78 -14.25
C PRO A 83 -12.37 7.51 -14.14
N GLY A 84 -11.54 8.52 -14.17
CA GLY A 84 -10.13 8.40 -13.91
C GLY A 84 -9.86 7.75 -12.56
N LEU A 85 -8.93 6.79 -12.54
CA LEU A 85 -8.67 5.98 -11.36
C LEU A 85 -7.93 6.76 -10.26
N HIS A 86 -8.20 6.40 -9.02
CA HIS A 86 -7.58 6.95 -7.81
C HIS A 86 -6.80 5.84 -7.12
N ASP A 87 -5.48 5.90 -7.14
CA ASP A 87 -4.63 5.03 -6.32
C ASP A 87 -4.34 5.72 -4.99
N VAL A 88 -4.99 5.27 -3.93
CA VAL A 88 -4.90 5.96 -2.63
C VAL A 88 -3.79 5.43 -1.73
N HIS A 89 -2.87 4.63 -2.29
CA HIS A 89 -1.67 4.14 -1.61
C HIS A 89 -0.62 3.68 -2.62
N ILE A 90 0.27 4.58 -3.03
CA ILE A 90 1.32 4.32 -4.01
C ILE A 90 2.56 5.17 -3.70
N HIS A 91 3.74 4.55 -3.68
CA HIS A 91 5.02 5.23 -3.41
C HIS A 91 5.64 5.73 -4.72
N LEU A 92 5.34 6.96 -5.09
CA LEU A 92 5.60 7.51 -6.43
C LEU A 92 7.06 7.41 -6.90
N PRO A 93 8.08 7.77 -6.10
CA PRO A 93 9.45 7.64 -6.57
C PRO A 93 9.84 6.19 -6.88
N GLY A 94 9.25 5.24 -6.15
CA GLY A 94 9.56 3.81 -6.24
C GLY A 94 9.05 3.12 -7.51
N ILE A 95 8.03 3.68 -8.17
CA ILE A 95 7.51 3.07 -9.42
C ILE A 95 8.41 3.34 -10.63
N VAL A 96 9.34 4.29 -10.53
CA VAL A 96 10.29 4.58 -11.60
C VAL A 96 11.52 3.70 -11.44
N GLN A 97 11.84 2.95 -12.49
CA GLN A 97 13.04 2.12 -12.51
C GLN A 97 14.29 3.00 -12.49
N ASN A 98 15.23 2.67 -11.61
CA ASN A 98 16.50 3.36 -11.47
C ASN A 98 17.66 2.42 -11.85
N ASP A 99 18.82 2.99 -12.19
CA ASP A 99 20.05 2.20 -12.42
C ASP A 99 20.71 1.83 -11.08
N HIS A 100 20.15 0.83 -10.41
CA HIS A 100 20.68 0.25 -9.19
C HIS A 100 20.71 -1.29 -9.29
N CYS A 101 21.12 -1.98 -8.24
CA CYS A 101 21.05 -3.44 -8.19
C CYS A 101 19.62 -3.87 -7.85
N ASP A 102 18.93 -4.45 -8.80
CA ASP A 102 17.54 -4.85 -8.71
C ASP A 102 17.39 -6.34 -9.08
N LEU A 103 16.76 -7.12 -8.21
CA LEU A 103 16.51 -8.53 -8.43
C LEU A 103 15.16 -8.83 -9.08
N ASP A 104 14.33 -7.79 -9.32
CA ASP A 104 13.07 -7.88 -10.06
C ASP A 104 12.10 -8.92 -9.48
N ALA A 105 12.11 -9.09 -8.16
CA ALA A 105 11.38 -10.10 -7.40
C ALA A 105 11.53 -11.55 -7.95
N LYS A 106 12.62 -11.81 -8.67
CA LYS A 106 12.90 -13.15 -9.21
C LYS A 106 13.46 -14.09 -8.14
N ARG A 107 13.16 -15.36 -8.30
CA ARG A 107 13.75 -16.44 -7.49
C ARG A 107 15.21 -16.66 -7.88
N TYR A 108 16.09 -16.72 -6.87
CA TYR A 108 17.50 -17.08 -6.98
C TYR A 108 17.86 -18.08 -5.90
N SER A 109 18.59 -19.12 -6.23
CA SER A 109 19.36 -19.89 -5.24
C SER A 109 20.50 -19.03 -4.67
N LEU A 110 21.07 -19.39 -3.53
CA LEU A 110 22.20 -18.64 -2.99
C LEU A 110 23.43 -18.68 -3.90
N ASP A 111 23.60 -19.77 -4.68
CA ASP A 111 24.69 -19.89 -5.66
C ASP A 111 24.48 -18.98 -6.89
N GLU A 112 23.26 -18.71 -7.29
CA GLU A 112 22.94 -17.78 -8.38
C GLU A 112 22.97 -16.31 -7.90
N LEU A 113 22.59 -16.07 -6.65
CA LEU A 113 22.58 -14.74 -6.06
C LEU A 113 24.01 -14.13 -6.01
N VAL A 114 25.02 -14.94 -5.62
CA VAL A 114 26.41 -14.46 -5.49
C VAL A 114 26.93 -13.82 -6.78
N PRO A 115 27.00 -14.52 -7.94
CA PRO A 115 27.49 -13.90 -9.17
C PRO A 115 26.62 -12.75 -9.66
N THR A 116 25.29 -12.79 -9.44
CA THR A 116 24.39 -11.71 -9.80
C THR A 116 24.74 -10.41 -9.06
N LEU A 117 24.97 -10.48 -7.76
CA LEU A 117 25.34 -9.31 -6.97
C LEU A 117 26.77 -8.84 -7.25
N GLN A 118 27.69 -9.76 -7.58
CA GLN A 118 29.04 -9.39 -8.04
C GLN A 118 28.99 -8.60 -9.35
N GLN A 119 28.11 -8.97 -10.28
CA GLN A 119 27.88 -8.20 -11.51
C GLN A 119 27.31 -6.79 -11.20
N CYS A 120 26.44 -6.65 -10.20
CA CYS A 120 25.97 -5.33 -9.76
C CYS A 120 27.14 -4.45 -9.28
N ILE A 121 28.04 -4.96 -8.45
CA ILE A 121 29.23 -4.21 -7.98
C ILE A 121 30.08 -3.75 -9.16
N GLN A 122 30.29 -4.62 -10.15
CA GLN A 122 31.09 -4.30 -11.34
C GLN A 122 30.38 -3.27 -12.24
N ARG A 123 29.09 -3.45 -12.51
CA ARG A 123 28.31 -2.56 -13.36
C ARG A 123 28.19 -1.15 -12.76
N LEU A 124 28.02 -1.05 -11.45
CA LEU A 124 27.90 0.22 -10.74
C LEU A 124 29.28 0.86 -10.43
N ASP A 125 30.39 0.20 -10.79
CA ASP A 125 31.75 0.62 -10.47
C ASP A 125 31.90 1.04 -8.98
N LEU A 126 31.32 0.21 -8.09
CA LEU A 126 31.13 0.54 -6.68
C LEU A 126 32.46 0.63 -5.94
N PRO A 127 32.85 1.77 -5.35
CA PRO A 127 34.10 1.91 -4.60
C PRO A 127 34.10 1.02 -3.35
N LYS A 128 35.29 0.51 -2.97
CA LYS A 128 35.43 -0.25 -1.73
C LYS A 128 35.00 0.57 -0.51
N GLY A 129 34.20 -0.02 0.35
CA GLY A 129 33.63 0.59 1.54
C GLY A 129 32.24 1.19 1.33
N GLU A 130 31.83 1.41 0.08
CA GLU A 130 30.46 1.88 -0.24
C GLU A 130 29.47 0.72 -0.16
N TRP A 131 28.22 1.07 0.18
CA TRP A 131 27.13 0.12 0.29
C TRP A 131 26.68 -0.42 -1.06
N LEU A 132 26.53 -1.74 -1.16
CA LEU A 132 25.70 -2.36 -2.20
C LEU A 132 24.27 -2.44 -1.68
N ALA A 133 23.40 -1.54 -2.18
CA ALA A 133 21.96 -1.62 -1.98
C ALA A 133 21.34 -2.47 -3.07
N VAL A 134 20.53 -3.44 -2.68
CA VAL A 134 19.85 -4.36 -3.58
C VAL A 134 18.36 -4.32 -3.27
N THR A 135 17.53 -4.13 -4.29
CA THR A 135 16.07 -4.05 -4.13
C THR A 135 15.35 -5.23 -4.77
N GLN A 136 14.07 -5.38 -4.48
CA GLN A 136 13.21 -6.43 -5.04
C GLN A 136 13.76 -7.84 -4.83
N TRP A 137 14.32 -8.10 -3.64
CA TRP A 137 14.77 -9.45 -3.27
C TRP A 137 13.57 -10.31 -2.89
N GLN A 138 13.47 -11.49 -3.51
CA GLN A 138 12.47 -12.49 -3.15
C GLN A 138 12.98 -13.28 -1.94
N TYR A 139 12.49 -12.97 -0.73
CA TYR A 139 13.06 -13.48 0.51
C TYR A 139 12.50 -14.83 0.95
N TYR A 140 11.28 -15.19 0.57
CA TYR A 140 10.60 -16.42 1.02
C TYR A 140 10.61 -17.55 -0.02
N VAL A 141 11.00 -17.27 -1.25
CA VAL A 141 11.13 -18.28 -2.33
C VAL A 141 12.52 -18.19 -2.93
N GLY A 142 13.13 -19.31 -3.22
CA GLY A 142 14.54 -19.34 -3.58
C GLY A 142 15.42 -19.38 -2.32
N ASN A 143 16.59 -18.79 -2.41
CA ASN A 143 17.58 -18.76 -1.32
C ASN A 143 18.03 -20.16 -0.86
N GLU A 144 17.89 -21.17 -1.74
CA GLU A 144 18.32 -22.54 -1.44
C GLU A 144 19.81 -22.56 -1.14
N PRO A 145 20.22 -23.14 0.03
CA PRO A 145 21.61 -23.22 0.44
C PRO A 145 22.37 -24.28 -0.36
N SER A 146 23.69 -24.12 -0.45
CA SER A 146 24.62 -25.10 -0.98
C SER A 146 25.78 -25.34 0.00
N GLU A 147 26.68 -26.25 -0.33
CA GLU A 147 27.91 -26.45 0.44
C GLU A 147 28.76 -25.17 0.44
N ALA A 148 28.84 -24.44 -0.68
CA ALA A 148 29.60 -23.20 -0.82
C ALA A 148 28.90 -22.00 -0.13
N ASN A 149 27.57 -21.98 -0.13
CA ASN A 149 26.75 -20.92 0.43
C ASN A 149 25.72 -21.52 1.40
N PRO A 150 26.14 -21.93 2.62
CA PRO A 150 25.29 -22.68 3.55
C PRO A 150 24.16 -21.85 4.16
N ASN A 151 24.22 -20.54 4.07
CA ASN A 151 23.17 -19.62 4.50
C ASN A 151 23.32 -18.27 3.79
N LEU A 152 22.30 -17.44 3.90
CA LEU A 152 22.23 -16.15 3.22
C LEU A 152 23.40 -15.21 3.59
N ARG A 153 23.75 -15.11 4.88
CA ARG A 153 24.90 -14.28 5.30
C ARG A 153 26.21 -14.73 4.67
N ALA A 154 26.48 -16.05 4.66
CA ALA A 154 27.67 -16.60 4.02
C ALA A 154 27.70 -16.32 2.51
N ALA A 155 26.55 -16.42 1.83
CA ALA A 155 26.44 -16.06 0.43
C ALA A 155 26.77 -14.58 0.21
N LEU A 156 26.20 -13.67 1.00
CA LEU A 156 26.50 -12.24 0.91
C LEU A 156 27.98 -11.91 1.24
N ASP A 157 28.60 -12.64 2.17
CA ASP A 157 30.03 -12.52 2.45
C ASP A 157 30.90 -12.99 1.26
N ASN A 158 30.42 -13.99 0.50
CA ASN A 158 31.07 -14.47 -0.73
C ASN A 158 30.89 -13.50 -1.91
N VAL A 159 29.88 -12.63 -1.88
CA VAL A 159 29.72 -11.54 -2.88
C VAL A 159 30.89 -10.57 -2.74
N SER A 160 31.13 -10.06 -1.54
CA SER A 160 32.23 -9.13 -1.28
C SER A 160 32.55 -9.02 0.21
N GLN A 161 33.88 -9.02 0.49
CA GLN A 161 34.43 -8.68 1.81
C GLN A 161 34.76 -7.20 1.96
N TYR A 162 34.56 -6.39 0.91
CA TYR A 162 34.96 -4.98 0.87
C TYR A 162 33.76 -4.01 0.86
N HIS A 163 32.55 -4.53 0.71
CA HIS A 163 31.33 -3.71 0.63
C HIS A 163 30.35 -4.18 1.69
N PRO A 164 29.78 -3.27 2.49
CA PRO A 164 28.58 -3.60 3.24
C PRO A 164 27.45 -3.83 2.24
N ILE A 165 26.69 -4.91 2.42
CA ILE A 165 25.63 -5.32 1.49
C ILE A 165 24.31 -5.34 2.25
N MET A 166 23.26 -4.79 1.64
CA MET A 166 21.90 -4.88 2.13
C MET A 166 20.95 -5.22 1.00
N LEU A 167 20.26 -6.34 1.15
CA LEU A 167 19.10 -6.69 0.33
C LEU A 167 17.85 -6.13 1.00
N LEU A 168 16.97 -5.50 0.21
CA LEU A 168 15.62 -5.17 0.63
C LEU A 168 14.66 -6.15 -0.03
N GLY A 169 13.85 -6.83 0.78
CA GLY A 169 12.76 -7.68 0.33
C GLY A 169 11.75 -6.88 -0.50
N HIS A 170 11.13 -7.56 -1.46
CA HIS A 170 10.07 -6.94 -2.27
C HIS A 170 8.86 -6.51 -1.45
N ASP A 171 8.73 -7.01 -0.20
CA ASP A 171 7.76 -6.59 0.81
C ASP A 171 8.07 -5.21 1.43
N GLY A 172 9.31 -4.71 1.25
CA GLY A 172 9.77 -3.45 1.84
C GLY A 172 10.09 -3.51 3.34
N HIS A 173 9.81 -4.60 4.00
CA HIS A 173 9.92 -4.77 5.46
C HIS A 173 11.07 -5.69 5.87
N THR A 174 11.35 -6.73 5.09
CA THR A 174 12.42 -7.71 5.32
C THR A 174 13.72 -7.26 4.66
N SER A 175 14.86 -7.46 5.32
CA SER A 175 16.17 -7.15 4.78
C SER A 175 17.17 -8.25 5.13
N ALA A 176 18.23 -8.36 4.33
CA ALA A 176 19.37 -9.21 4.65
C ALA A 176 20.67 -8.46 4.49
N VAL A 177 21.63 -8.70 5.38
CA VAL A 177 22.93 -8.02 5.39
C VAL A 177 24.08 -9.00 5.56
N ASN A 178 25.27 -8.61 5.07
CA ASN A 178 26.50 -9.38 5.24
C ASN A 178 27.22 -9.07 6.57
N SER A 179 28.28 -9.83 6.86
CA SER A 179 29.08 -9.65 8.07
C SER A 179 29.77 -8.29 8.14
N PHE A 180 30.13 -7.69 6.99
CA PHE A 180 30.72 -6.35 6.98
C PHE A 180 29.71 -5.31 7.48
N ALA A 181 28.45 -5.35 7.03
CA ALA A 181 27.39 -4.48 7.53
C ALA A 181 27.19 -4.63 9.04
N PHE A 182 27.16 -5.86 9.56
CA PHE A 182 27.10 -6.09 11.01
C PHE A 182 28.27 -5.47 11.76
N SER A 183 29.49 -5.48 11.20
CA SER A 183 30.66 -4.92 11.86
C SER A 183 30.63 -3.41 12.06
N ILE A 184 29.84 -2.70 11.24
CA ILE A 184 29.69 -1.22 11.28
C ILE A 184 28.42 -0.76 11.99
N SER A 185 27.67 -1.68 12.63
CA SER A 185 26.44 -1.33 13.37
C SER A 185 26.73 -0.40 14.54
N GLN A 186 25.83 0.58 14.77
CA GLN A 186 25.97 1.60 15.80
C GLN A 186 24.93 1.43 16.92
N ASN A 187 25.34 1.77 18.12
CA ASN A 187 24.45 1.91 19.26
C ASN A 187 23.63 3.23 19.17
N SER A 188 22.74 3.46 20.14
CA SER A 188 21.92 4.69 20.22
C SER A 188 22.72 5.98 20.32
N ASN A 189 23.98 5.92 20.72
CA ASN A 189 24.88 7.08 20.80
C ASN A 189 25.66 7.33 19.49
N GLY A 190 25.45 6.50 18.45
CA GLY A 190 26.17 6.59 17.19
C GLY A 190 27.59 5.99 17.22
N GLU A 191 27.95 5.24 18.27
CA GLU A 191 29.23 4.56 18.36
C GLU A 191 29.16 3.23 17.63
N VAL A 192 30.16 2.96 16.77
CA VAL A 192 30.29 1.67 16.08
C VAL A 192 30.72 0.60 17.07
N ILE A 193 29.82 -0.30 17.41
CA ILE A 193 30.09 -1.42 18.33
C ILE A 193 29.96 -2.79 17.69
N GLY A 194 29.40 -2.85 16.48
CA GLY A 194 29.13 -4.08 15.73
C GLY A 194 28.01 -4.93 16.33
N LEU A 195 27.19 -5.53 15.45
CA LEU A 195 26.16 -6.49 15.86
C LEU A 195 26.73 -7.91 15.86
N ASN A 196 26.71 -8.53 17.01
CA ASN A 196 27.09 -9.92 17.25
C ASN A 196 26.26 -10.51 18.39
N LYS A 197 26.46 -11.79 18.71
CA LYS A 197 25.70 -12.47 19.78
C LYS A 197 25.76 -11.73 21.13
N GLN A 198 26.88 -11.13 21.48
CA GLN A 198 27.03 -10.44 22.77
C GLN A 198 26.28 -9.11 22.76
N THR A 199 26.49 -8.29 21.73
CA THR A 199 25.84 -6.98 21.62
C THR A 199 24.34 -7.11 21.35
N LEU A 200 23.89 -8.15 20.63
CA LEU A 200 22.47 -8.46 20.45
C LEU A 200 21.77 -8.78 21.80
N ASN A 201 22.45 -9.39 22.73
CA ASN A 201 21.90 -9.69 24.05
C ASN A 201 22.08 -8.55 25.09
N ARG A 202 22.72 -7.44 24.71
CA ARG A 202 22.97 -6.28 25.57
C ARG A 202 22.44 -5.00 24.95
N GLU A 203 23.28 -4.33 24.17
CA GLU A 203 23.02 -3.00 23.59
C GLU A 203 21.85 -3.02 22.59
N PHE A 204 21.71 -4.10 21.80
CA PHE A 204 20.65 -4.29 20.83
C PHE A 204 19.54 -5.22 21.30
N SER A 205 19.43 -5.48 22.62
CA SER A 205 18.46 -6.46 23.15
C SER A 205 16.98 -6.09 22.84
N HIS A 206 16.67 -4.82 22.69
CA HIS A 206 15.35 -4.32 22.26
C HIS A 206 14.99 -4.69 20.81
N LEU A 207 15.99 -4.98 19.96
CA LEU A 207 15.81 -5.38 18.56
C LEU A 207 15.81 -6.90 18.34
N LYS A 208 15.95 -7.70 19.40
CA LYS A 208 16.14 -9.15 19.31
C LYS A 208 15.07 -9.87 18.50
N LYS A 209 13.82 -9.37 18.51
CA LYS A 209 12.70 -9.93 17.75
C LYS A 209 12.70 -9.55 16.26
N LEU A 210 13.53 -8.59 15.89
CA LEU A 210 13.64 -8.07 14.52
C LEU A 210 14.96 -8.51 13.83
N ILE A 211 15.81 -9.27 14.53
CA ILE A 211 17.07 -9.74 14.02
C ILE A 211 17.09 -11.27 14.06
N GLY A 212 17.19 -11.89 12.88
CA GLY A 212 17.32 -13.34 12.76
C GLY A 212 18.63 -13.84 13.37
N VAL A 213 18.58 -15.01 13.99
CA VAL A 213 19.77 -15.67 14.58
C VAL A 213 19.91 -17.09 14.04
N ASP A 214 21.12 -17.62 14.11
CA ASP A 214 21.41 -19.03 13.84
C ASP A 214 21.18 -19.91 15.09
N ASP A 215 21.34 -21.22 14.95
CA ASP A 215 21.20 -22.20 16.04
C ASP A 215 22.18 -21.97 17.20
N GLN A 216 23.22 -21.20 16.99
CA GLN A 216 24.17 -20.80 18.01
C GLN A 216 23.83 -19.44 18.65
N GLY A 217 22.82 -18.74 18.14
CA GLY A 217 22.38 -17.41 18.58
C GLY A 217 23.24 -16.26 18.03
N ASN A 218 23.98 -16.47 16.94
CA ASN A 218 24.64 -15.38 16.22
C ASN A 218 23.66 -14.76 15.20
N PRO A 219 23.74 -13.47 14.91
CA PRO A 219 22.95 -12.86 13.84
C PRO A 219 23.09 -13.59 12.50
N SER A 220 21.98 -14.02 11.91
CA SER A 220 21.95 -14.86 10.71
C SER A 220 22.11 -14.10 9.39
N GLY A 221 21.94 -12.79 9.42
CA GLY A 221 21.86 -11.91 8.25
C GLY A 221 20.53 -11.19 8.12
N LEU A 222 19.44 -11.79 8.61
CA LEU A 222 18.11 -11.22 8.51
C LEU A 222 17.89 -10.06 9.50
N VAL A 223 17.29 -8.97 9.00
CA VAL A 223 16.98 -7.76 9.78
C VAL A 223 15.65 -7.21 9.28
N LYS A 224 14.72 -6.96 10.18
CA LYS A 224 13.38 -6.44 9.86
C LYS A 224 13.18 -5.03 10.40
N GLU A 225 12.28 -4.28 9.75
CA GLU A 225 11.75 -2.99 10.19
C GLU A 225 12.82 -1.97 10.61
N HIS A 226 12.53 -1.28 11.71
CA HIS A 226 13.42 -0.25 12.26
C HIS A 226 14.76 -0.79 12.79
N ALA A 227 14.96 -2.11 12.92
CA ALA A 227 16.27 -2.65 13.25
C ALA A 227 17.36 -2.29 12.23
N ARG A 228 16.97 -1.94 10.98
CA ARG A 228 17.88 -1.41 9.96
C ARG A 228 18.56 -0.09 10.35
N LYS A 229 17.98 0.68 11.27
CA LYS A 229 18.54 1.97 11.73
C LYS A 229 19.88 1.85 12.42
N ILE A 230 20.30 0.64 12.86
CA ILE A 230 21.61 0.43 13.48
C ILE A 230 22.77 0.51 12.47
N PHE A 231 22.50 0.45 11.16
CA PHE A 231 23.53 0.53 10.14
C PHE A 231 23.80 1.98 9.75
N LYS A 232 25.05 2.39 9.92
CA LYS A 232 25.45 3.75 9.56
C LYS A 232 25.44 3.94 8.05
N ASP A 233 24.98 5.13 7.63
CA ASP A 233 25.02 5.58 6.23
C ASP A 233 24.44 4.51 5.26
N HIS A 234 23.47 3.70 5.75
CA HIS A 234 22.81 2.74 4.89
C HIS A 234 22.12 3.49 3.74
N PRO A 235 22.17 2.94 2.52
CA PRO A 235 21.59 3.60 1.37
C PRO A 235 20.08 3.75 1.51
N ASN A 236 19.51 4.63 0.69
CA ASN A 236 18.07 4.65 0.50
C ASN A 236 17.63 3.25 0.01
N LEU A 237 17.06 2.48 0.91
CA LEU A 237 16.77 1.07 0.71
C LEU A 237 15.75 0.81 -0.38
N TRP A 238 14.84 1.77 -0.58
CA TRP A 238 13.83 1.66 -1.62
C TRP A 238 14.40 1.82 -3.03
N GLY A 239 15.70 2.17 -3.15
CA GLY A 239 16.31 2.45 -4.43
C GLY A 239 15.60 3.57 -5.19
N HIS A 240 14.90 4.45 -4.45
CA HIS A 240 14.15 5.54 -5.08
C HIS A 240 15.13 6.43 -5.83
N PRO A 241 14.86 6.74 -7.10
CA PRO A 241 15.64 7.72 -7.83
C PRO A 241 15.55 9.08 -7.15
N THR A 242 16.55 9.92 -7.36
CA THR A 242 16.46 11.33 -6.98
C THR A 242 15.29 11.95 -7.71
N ILE A 243 14.38 12.61 -6.98
CA ILE A 243 13.20 13.25 -7.55
C ILE A 243 13.66 14.48 -8.34
N ASP A 244 13.78 14.32 -9.66
CA ASP A 244 14.10 15.35 -10.64
C ASP A 244 13.02 15.45 -11.74
N GLU A 245 13.24 16.24 -12.78
CA GLU A 245 12.27 16.42 -13.87
C GLU A 245 12.05 15.15 -14.69
N GLU A 246 13.06 14.29 -14.84
CA GLU A 246 12.95 13.04 -15.58
C GLU A 246 12.11 12.02 -14.81
N VAL A 247 12.39 11.86 -13.52
CA VAL A 247 11.62 10.98 -12.61
C VAL A 247 10.18 11.47 -12.51
N TYR A 248 9.98 12.77 -12.35
CA TYR A 248 8.66 13.38 -12.27
C TYR A 248 7.82 13.14 -13.54
N THR A 249 8.44 13.28 -14.72
CA THR A 249 7.79 13.02 -16.01
C THR A 249 7.51 11.52 -16.19
N SER A 250 8.43 10.66 -15.75
CA SER A 250 8.26 9.21 -15.81
C SER A 250 7.09 8.74 -14.94
N ILE A 251 6.95 9.28 -13.73
CA ILE A 251 5.79 9.03 -12.86
C ILE A 251 4.49 9.38 -13.60
N ALA A 252 4.39 10.58 -14.17
CA ALA A 252 3.21 11.03 -14.89
C ALA A 252 2.83 10.08 -16.04
N ASN A 253 3.82 9.60 -16.80
CA ASN A 253 3.60 8.66 -17.90
C ASN A 253 3.13 7.27 -17.42
N ILE A 254 3.71 6.75 -16.33
CA ILE A 254 3.30 5.47 -15.73
C ILE A 254 1.86 5.56 -15.26
N LEU A 255 1.51 6.59 -14.49
CA LEU A 255 0.15 6.79 -14.00
C LEU A 255 -0.85 6.94 -15.14
N ALA A 256 -0.55 7.78 -16.14
CA ALA A 256 -1.42 7.99 -17.29
C ALA A 256 -1.64 6.71 -18.10
N SER A 257 -0.61 5.89 -18.32
CA SER A 257 -0.74 4.61 -19.03
C SER A 257 -1.53 3.55 -18.26
N SER A 258 -1.59 3.68 -16.93
CA SER A 258 -2.39 2.84 -16.04
C SER A 258 -3.80 3.39 -15.80
N GLY A 259 -4.14 4.56 -16.35
CA GLY A 259 -5.45 5.21 -16.17
C GLY A 259 -5.63 5.91 -14.83
N ILE A 260 -4.55 6.12 -14.08
CA ILE A 260 -4.58 6.75 -12.77
C ILE A 260 -4.46 8.27 -12.92
N THR A 261 -5.46 9.00 -12.44
CA THR A 261 -5.54 10.47 -12.51
C THR A 261 -5.40 11.14 -11.16
N SER A 262 -5.46 10.38 -10.08
CA SER A 262 -5.27 10.89 -8.71
C SER A 262 -4.55 9.87 -7.86
N VAL A 263 -3.66 10.34 -6.99
CA VAL A 263 -2.86 9.46 -6.12
C VAL A 263 -2.76 10.01 -4.69
N LEU A 264 -2.55 9.10 -3.73
CA LEU A 264 -1.97 9.41 -2.43
C LEU A 264 -0.62 8.73 -2.32
N ASP A 265 0.47 9.51 -2.25
CA ASP A 265 1.74 8.97 -1.79
C ASP A 265 1.73 8.95 -0.26
N PRO A 266 1.77 7.74 0.34
CA PRO A 266 1.42 7.56 1.75
C PRO A 266 2.56 7.87 2.72
N ALA A 267 3.81 8.07 2.26
CA ALA A 267 4.95 8.08 3.18
C ALA A 267 6.10 9.02 2.78
N LEU A 268 5.78 10.25 2.35
CA LEU A 268 6.78 11.23 1.97
C LEU A 268 7.39 11.97 3.16
N GLN A 269 8.71 12.06 3.19
CA GLN A 269 9.42 12.91 4.12
C GLN A 269 9.32 14.39 3.69
N ALA A 270 9.61 15.30 4.62
CA ALA A 270 9.50 16.75 4.37
C ALA A 270 10.28 17.20 3.11
N TYR A 271 11.51 16.68 2.92
CA TYR A 271 12.34 17.07 1.77
C TYR A 271 11.77 16.54 0.42
N GLU A 272 11.11 15.38 0.42
CA GLU A 272 10.46 14.82 -0.76
C GLU A 272 9.21 15.62 -1.12
N ILE A 273 8.40 15.99 -0.11
CA ILE A 273 7.25 16.88 -0.28
C ILE A 273 7.69 18.21 -0.88
N GLU A 274 8.77 18.81 -0.36
CA GLU A 274 9.31 20.07 -0.90
C GLU A 274 9.80 19.90 -2.33
N LYS A 275 10.42 18.76 -2.66
CA LYS A 275 10.92 18.48 -4.00
C LYS A 275 9.81 18.30 -5.02
N PHE A 276 8.78 17.49 -4.69
CA PHE A 276 7.58 17.36 -5.52
C PHE A 276 6.88 18.70 -5.72
N ALA A 277 6.71 19.49 -4.65
CA ALA A 277 6.08 20.80 -4.73
C ALA A 277 6.90 21.79 -5.59
N GLU A 278 8.23 21.76 -5.49
CA GLU A 278 9.11 22.55 -6.36
C GLU A 278 8.88 22.22 -7.84
N LEU A 279 8.86 20.92 -8.20
CA LEU A 279 8.64 20.47 -9.56
C LEU A 279 7.22 20.80 -10.04
N ALA A 280 6.19 20.53 -9.22
CA ALA A 280 4.80 20.86 -9.53
C ALA A 280 4.55 22.37 -9.74
N SER A 281 5.39 23.23 -9.17
CA SER A 281 5.33 24.68 -9.41
C SER A 281 5.92 25.11 -10.77
N LYS A 282 6.74 24.24 -11.39
CA LYS A 282 7.43 24.51 -12.66
C LYS A 282 6.81 23.76 -13.83
N ILE A 283 6.31 22.54 -13.57
CA ILE A 283 5.77 21.62 -14.56
C ILE A 283 4.34 21.31 -14.15
N GLU A 284 3.36 21.60 -15.02
CA GLU A 284 1.95 21.31 -14.75
C GLU A 284 1.76 19.81 -14.53
N LEU A 285 1.13 19.44 -13.38
CA LEU A 285 0.77 18.08 -13.08
C LEU A 285 -0.35 17.61 -14.02
N SER A 286 -0.15 16.44 -14.63
CA SER A 286 -1.19 15.73 -15.39
C SER A 286 -1.94 14.69 -14.53
N TYR A 287 -1.85 14.80 -13.22
CA TYR A 287 -2.57 14.01 -12.21
C TYR A 287 -2.69 14.82 -10.92
N ARG A 288 -3.63 14.46 -10.05
CA ARG A 288 -3.76 15.07 -8.72
C ARG A 288 -2.93 14.30 -7.71
N MET A 289 -1.94 14.97 -7.14
CA MET A 289 -1.07 14.42 -6.13
C MET A 289 -1.51 14.83 -4.73
N HIS A 290 -1.84 13.85 -3.91
CA HIS A 290 -1.95 14.02 -2.46
C HIS A 290 -0.71 13.43 -1.81
N ALA A 291 -0.13 14.15 -0.87
CA ALA A 291 1.01 13.73 -0.08
C ALA A 291 0.57 13.42 1.35
N ALA A 292 1.07 12.32 1.91
CA ALA A 292 1.00 12.07 3.33
C ALA A 292 2.38 12.31 3.97
N PHE A 293 2.40 13.11 5.01
CA PHE A 293 3.62 13.37 5.76
C PHE A 293 3.99 12.14 6.59
N TYR A 294 5.21 11.69 6.41
CA TYR A 294 5.86 10.68 7.24
C TYR A 294 7.23 11.18 7.70
N SER A 295 7.66 10.76 8.86
CA SER A 295 9.00 11.03 9.37
C SER A 295 9.40 9.93 10.34
N ASP A 296 10.69 9.80 10.58
CA ASP A 296 11.17 9.16 11.79
C ASP A 296 10.77 10.05 12.98
N TYR A 297 9.66 9.67 13.64
CA TYR A 297 9.07 10.50 14.69
C TYR A 297 9.94 10.61 15.94
N ASP A 298 10.95 9.76 16.11
CA ASP A 298 11.95 9.89 17.16
C ASP A 298 12.71 11.22 17.09
N LYS A 299 12.81 11.82 15.88
CA LYS A 299 13.38 13.17 15.69
C LYS A 299 12.58 14.29 16.38
N PHE A 300 11.33 14.02 16.74
CA PHE A 300 10.43 14.96 17.43
C PHE A 300 10.37 14.74 18.95
N LYS A 301 11.21 13.85 19.49
CA LYS A 301 11.28 13.65 20.95
C LYS A 301 11.68 14.93 21.67
N ASP A 302 11.07 15.13 22.81
CA ASP A 302 11.48 16.18 23.74
C ASP A 302 12.71 15.69 24.54
N PRO A 303 13.79 16.45 24.61
CA PRO A 303 15.02 16.04 25.27
C PRO A 303 14.88 15.72 26.77
N GLU A 304 13.86 16.32 27.44
CA GLU A 304 13.64 16.13 28.87
C GLU A 304 12.73 14.92 29.18
N SER A 305 11.69 14.70 28.35
CA SER A 305 10.68 13.66 28.61
C SER A 305 10.91 12.39 27.81
N GLU A 306 11.77 12.43 26.79
CA GLU A 306 11.99 11.40 25.79
C GLU A 306 10.71 11.00 25.01
N LYS A 307 9.59 11.72 25.22
CA LYS A 307 8.33 11.49 24.50
C LYS A 307 8.32 12.22 23.17
N ILE A 308 7.71 11.60 22.17
CA ILE A 308 7.48 12.23 20.86
C ILE A 308 6.48 13.37 21.02
N ASN A 309 6.83 14.56 20.55
CA ASN A 309 6.00 15.76 20.64
C ASN A 309 5.12 15.92 19.41
N VAL A 310 3.88 15.47 19.49
CA VAL A 310 2.91 15.52 18.39
C VAL A 310 2.64 16.94 17.90
N LYS A 311 2.67 17.95 18.77
CA LYS A 311 2.47 19.36 18.38
C LYS A 311 3.57 19.87 17.45
N LYS A 312 4.81 19.41 17.61
CA LYS A 312 5.90 19.71 16.67
C LYS A 312 5.65 19.09 15.30
N ILE A 313 5.12 17.85 15.27
CA ILE A 313 4.75 17.16 14.03
C ILE A 313 3.66 17.94 13.29
N ILE A 314 2.58 18.32 14.00
CA ILE A 314 1.50 19.12 13.42
C ILE A 314 2.00 20.46 12.89
N THR A 315 2.91 21.11 13.63
CA THR A 315 3.51 22.38 13.20
C THR A 315 4.26 22.17 11.87
N ALA A 316 5.07 21.12 11.77
CA ALA A 316 5.80 20.80 10.54
C ALA A 316 4.84 20.55 9.35
N ILE A 317 3.78 19.79 9.54
CA ILE A 317 2.75 19.55 8.50
C ILE A 317 2.10 20.86 8.08
N LYS A 318 1.65 21.69 9.05
CA LYS A 318 0.98 22.97 8.77
C LYS A 318 1.90 23.98 8.08
N ASP A 319 3.19 23.96 8.38
CA ASP A 319 4.17 24.81 7.70
C ASP A 319 4.32 24.43 6.23
N LEU A 320 4.40 23.13 5.93
CA LEU A 320 4.42 22.61 4.57
C LEU A 320 3.10 22.90 3.83
N GLN A 321 1.95 22.73 4.50
CA GLN A 321 0.64 23.08 3.95
C GLN A 321 0.55 24.54 3.52
N ARG A 322 0.96 25.48 4.39
CA ARG A 322 0.95 26.92 4.09
C ARG A 322 1.85 27.25 2.92
N LYS A 323 2.96 26.53 2.77
CA LYS A 323 3.96 26.77 1.73
C LYS A 323 3.53 26.21 0.38
N HIS A 324 2.80 25.08 0.34
CA HIS A 324 2.64 24.32 -0.89
C HIS A 324 1.20 24.04 -1.34
N ASN A 325 0.18 24.08 -0.45
CA ASN A 325 -1.19 23.69 -0.81
C ASN A 325 -1.92 24.63 -1.79
N GLN A 326 -1.30 25.73 -2.21
CA GLN A 326 -1.82 26.57 -3.29
C GLN A 326 -1.34 26.15 -4.69
N ILE A 327 -0.42 25.20 -4.78
CA ILE A 327 0.05 24.66 -6.06
C ILE A 327 -1.10 23.83 -6.66
N PRO A 328 -1.51 24.09 -7.93
CA PRO A 328 -2.56 23.34 -8.57
C PRO A 328 -2.27 21.83 -8.58
N ASN A 329 -3.28 21.02 -8.34
CA ASN A 329 -3.21 19.55 -8.34
C ASN A 329 -2.21 18.94 -7.34
N PHE A 330 -1.66 19.72 -6.40
CA PHE A 330 -0.81 19.26 -5.31
C PHE A 330 -1.42 19.59 -3.95
N LYS A 331 -1.53 18.61 -3.07
CA LYS A 331 -2.13 18.79 -1.74
C LYS A 331 -1.44 17.95 -0.67
N LEU A 332 -1.10 18.56 0.44
CA LEU A 332 -0.68 17.89 1.67
C LEU A 332 -1.78 18.07 2.72
N ASN A 333 -2.48 17.01 3.08
CA ASN A 333 -3.53 17.05 4.11
C ASN A 333 -3.60 15.76 4.95
N THR A 334 -2.60 14.91 4.88
CA THR A 334 -2.59 13.59 5.51
C THR A 334 -1.30 13.39 6.31
N GLY A 335 -1.42 12.80 7.49
CA GLY A 335 -0.30 12.27 8.26
C GLY A 335 -0.32 10.75 8.22
N LYS A 336 0.83 10.10 8.00
CA LYS A 336 1.02 8.65 7.99
C LYS A 336 1.54 8.16 9.32
N ILE A 337 1.02 7.03 9.76
CA ILE A 337 1.58 6.29 10.89
C ILE A 337 1.64 4.80 10.55
N PHE A 338 2.75 4.14 10.88
CA PHE A 338 2.84 2.70 10.92
C PHE A 338 2.46 2.24 12.32
N VAL A 339 1.41 1.43 12.45
CA VAL A 339 0.97 0.91 13.74
C VAL A 339 1.71 -0.38 14.06
N ASP A 340 1.99 -1.20 13.03
CA ASP A 340 2.74 -2.45 13.14
C ASP A 340 3.55 -2.74 11.87
N GLY A 341 4.17 -3.92 11.83
CA GLY A 341 4.89 -4.45 10.67
C GLY A 341 4.03 -5.41 9.84
N VAL A 342 4.60 -6.58 9.48
CA VAL A 342 4.02 -7.53 8.51
C VAL A 342 3.74 -8.91 9.10
N LEU A 343 2.78 -9.66 8.50
CA LEU A 343 2.39 -11.01 8.94
C LEU A 343 3.35 -12.10 8.46
N GLU A 344 4.26 -11.80 7.57
CA GLU A 344 5.23 -12.75 7.05
C GLU A 344 6.29 -13.09 8.10
N GLY A 345 6.34 -14.37 8.46
CA GLY A 345 7.48 -14.97 9.13
C GLY A 345 8.53 -15.42 8.10
N ASP A 346 9.62 -16.01 8.58
CA ASP A 346 10.59 -16.66 7.71
C ASP A 346 10.72 -18.15 8.09
N PRO A 347 10.07 -19.04 7.32
CA PRO A 347 10.12 -20.47 7.55
C PRO A 347 11.50 -21.09 7.21
N LEU A 348 12.33 -20.41 6.42
CA LEU A 348 13.65 -20.86 6.01
C LEU A 348 14.73 -20.54 7.04
N ALA A 349 14.48 -19.58 7.93
CA ALA A 349 15.39 -19.28 9.03
C ALA A 349 15.46 -20.44 10.05
N ASN A 350 16.59 -20.59 10.71
CA ASN A 350 16.75 -21.56 11.79
C ASN A 350 17.31 -20.87 13.05
N PRO A 351 16.51 -20.62 14.09
CA PRO A 351 15.06 -20.91 14.18
C PRO A 351 14.19 -20.12 13.21
N PRO A 352 12.99 -20.60 12.88
CA PRO A 352 12.04 -19.83 12.09
C PRO A 352 11.80 -18.47 12.72
N MET A 353 11.80 -17.42 11.89
CA MET A 353 11.56 -16.06 12.37
C MET A 353 10.06 -15.77 12.36
N LEU A 354 9.51 -15.36 13.50
CA LEU A 354 8.10 -15.04 13.64
C LEU A 354 7.70 -13.80 12.86
N PRO A 355 6.42 -13.68 12.48
CA PRO A 355 5.83 -12.41 12.07
C PRO A 355 6.04 -11.31 13.12
N ASN A 356 6.14 -10.07 12.66
CA ASN A 356 6.26 -8.91 13.55
C ASN A 356 4.99 -8.05 13.60
N ALA A 357 3.99 -8.28 12.73
CA ALA A 357 2.70 -7.63 12.86
C ALA A 357 2.09 -7.85 14.25
N ALA A 358 1.37 -6.85 14.74
CA ALA A 358 0.77 -6.93 16.08
C ALA A 358 -0.49 -7.80 16.07
N SER A 359 -0.44 -8.94 16.77
CA SER A 359 -1.52 -9.94 16.86
C SER A 359 -2.20 -9.95 18.22
N LEU A 360 -3.50 -10.21 18.25
CA LEU A 360 -4.28 -10.39 19.47
C LEU A 360 -3.88 -11.67 20.23
N ASN A 361 -3.55 -12.71 19.48
CA ASN A 361 -3.08 -13.98 20.02
C ASN A 361 -1.55 -14.09 19.91
N HIS A 362 -0.96 -15.02 20.68
CA HIS A 362 0.42 -15.36 20.46
C HIS A 362 0.57 -16.11 19.13
N TYR A 363 1.62 -15.81 18.39
CA TYR A 363 1.99 -16.59 17.22
C TYR A 363 2.34 -18.01 17.60
N LEU A 364 1.96 -18.95 16.77
CA LEU A 364 2.37 -20.34 16.87
C LEU A 364 3.87 -20.46 16.55
N GLN A 365 4.49 -21.51 17.05
CA GLN A 365 5.92 -21.79 16.86
C GLN A 365 6.08 -23.06 16.00
N PRO A 366 5.98 -22.95 14.66
CA PRO A 366 6.11 -24.10 13.77
C PRO A 366 7.54 -24.62 13.73
N VAL A 367 7.68 -25.94 13.65
CA VAL A 367 8.92 -26.63 13.30
C VAL A 367 8.81 -27.08 11.86
N PHE A 368 9.47 -26.38 10.96
CA PHE A 368 9.41 -26.68 9.54
C PHE A 368 10.27 -27.89 9.16
N SER A 369 9.88 -28.58 8.09
CA SER A 369 10.74 -29.52 7.41
C SER A 369 11.78 -28.74 6.63
N ASN A 370 13.00 -29.27 6.56
CA ASN A 370 14.00 -28.80 5.62
C ASN A 370 14.06 -29.81 4.46
N PRO A 371 13.29 -29.64 3.38
CA PRO A 371 13.26 -30.60 2.31
C PRO A 371 14.54 -30.49 1.48
N SER A 372 15.29 -31.55 1.43
CA SER A 372 16.48 -31.63 0.59
C SER A 372 16.18 -31.69 -0.91
N ASN A 373 14.92 -31.93 -1.31
CA ASN A 373 14.53 -32.17 -2.70
C ASN A 373 13.09 -31.78 -3.08
N SER A 374 12.34 -31.03 -2.28
CA SER A 374 11.00 -30.55 -2.65
C SER A 374 10.88 -29.06 -2.54
N ASP A 375 10.22 -28.44 -3.50
CA ASP A 375 9.97 -27.00 -3.52
C ASP A 375 9.03 -26.50 -2.41
N LEU A 376 8.37 -27.41 -1.68
CA LEU A 376 7.42 -27.08 -0.63
C LEU A 376 7.99 -27.31 0.78
N ILE A 377 8.01 -26.24 1.56
CA ILE A 377 8.24 -26.29 3.00
C ILE A 377 6.93 -26.75 3.65
N TYR A 378 7.00 -27.67 4.63
CA TYR A 378 5.83 -28.06 5.41
C TYR A 378 6.14 -28.10 6.91
N VAL A 379 5.12 -27.97 7.74
CA VAL A 379 5.26 -28.02 9.19
C VAL A 379 5.21 -29.45 9.69
N LYS A 380 6.21 -29.84 10.49
CA LYS A 380 6.27 -31.16 11.15
C LYS A 380 5.50 -31.19 12.46
N SER A 381 5.61 -30.12 13.24
CA SER A 381 5.05 -30.01 14.59
C SER A 381 5.03 -28.54 15.04
N TYR A 382 4.40 -28.31 16.17
CA TYR A 382 4.37 -27.00 16.84
C TYR A 382 4.96 -27.13 18.23
N VAL A 383 5.85 -26.18 18.61
CA VAL A 383 6.38 -26.07 19.95
C VAL A 383 5.35 -25.44 20.87
N GLN A 384 5.11 -26.09 22.02
CA GLN A 384 4.27 -25.52 23.08
C GLN A 384 5.18 -24.85 24.11
N GLY A 385 5.10 -23.52 24.24
CA GLY A 385 6.00 -22.74 25.11
C GLY A 385 5.92 -23.11 26.60
N ASP A 386 4.82 -23.71 27.05
CA ASP A 386 4.61 -24.22 28.41
C ASP A 386 4.98 -25.70 28.57
N SER A 387 5.55 -26.34 27.54
CA SER A 387 5.95 -27.74 27.57
C SER A 387 7.07 -28.03 28.58
N PRO A 388 7.17 -29.25 29.11
CA PRO A 388 8.29 -29.67 29.99
C PRO A 388 9.67 -29.46 29.33
N ASP A 389 9.73 -29.55 28.01
CA ASP A 389 10.97 -29.37 27.23
C ASP A 389 11.45 -27.92 27.31
N CYS A 390 10.54 -26.96 27.20
CA CYS A 390 10.83 -25.55 27.33
C CYS A 390 11.32 -25.15 28.74
N ASN A 391 10.99 -25.91 29.78
CA ASN A 391 11.54 -25.71 31.13
C ASN A 391 13.05 -25.99 31.22
N ARG A 392 13.67 -26.48 30.16
CA ARG A 392 15.11 -26.74 30.07
C ARG A 392 15.90 -25.66 29.35
N VAL A 393 15.25 -24.63 28.83
CA VAL A 393 15.89 -23.43 28.28
C VAL A 393 16.82 -22.82 29.31
N GLY A 394 18.05 -22.48 28.88
CA GLY A 394 19.10 -21.94 29.75
C GLY A 394 19.85 -22.99 30.60
N LYS A 395 19.38 -24.25 30.64
CA LYS A 395 20.07 -25.37 31.33
C LYS A 395 20.96 -26.20 30.40
N LEU A 396 20.77 -26.07 29.10
CA LEU A 396 21.52 -26.72 28.03
C LEU A 396 22.07 -25.64 27.09
N SER A 397 23.12 -25.95 26.33
CA SER A 397 23.49 -25.12 25.20
C SER A 397 22.41 -25.23 24.10
N ASN A 398 22.29 -24.25 23.21
CA ASN A 398 21.33 -24.28 22.11
C ASN A 398 21.50 -25.56 21.26
N GLU A 399 22.76 -25.94 20.94
CA GLU A 399 23.08 -27.15 20.19
C GLU A 399 22.59 -28.43 20.91
N GLN A 400 22.86 -28.53 22.24
CA GLN A 400 22.38 -29.65 23.04
C GLN A 400 20.90 -29.72 23.13
N PHE A 401 20.25 -28.55 23.25
CA PHE A 401 18.79 -28.43 23.30
C PHE A 401 18.17 -28.88 21.96
N TYR A 402 18.68 -28.33 20.85
CA TYR A 402 18.20 -28.69 19.51
C TYR A 402 18.37 -30.19 19.22
N LYS A 403 19.54 -30.75 19.55
CA LYS A 403 19.84 -32.18 19.36
C LYS A 403 18.88 -33.08 20.16
N LEU A 404 18.45 -32.62 21.35
CA LEU A 404 17.60 -33.41 22.24
C LEU A 404 16.11 -33.30 21.86
N PHE A 405 15.65 -32.11 21.49
CA PHE A 405 14.22 -31.82 21.30
C PHE A 405 13.82 -31.58 19.84
N GLY A 406 14.77 -31.35 18.93
CA GLY A 406 14.51 -31.15 17.49
C GLY A 406 13.98 -29.75 17.12
N PHE A 407 14.05 -28.80 18.06
CA PHE A 407 13.69 -27.39 17.84
C PHE A 407 14.60 -26.45 18.64
N HIS A 408 14.62 -25.17 18.25
CA HIS A 408 15.48 -24.17 18.90
C HIS A 408 14.88 -23.67 20.21
N PRO A 409 15.68 -23.41 21.27
CA PRO A 409 15.15 -22.92 22.56
C PRO A 409 14.40 -21.58 22.45
N ASP A 410 14.72 -20.70 21.51
CA ASP A 410 14.00 -19.45 21.29
C ASP A 410 12.54 -19.67 20.83
N GLN A 411 12.20 -20.85 20.26
CA GLN A 411 10.83 -21.22 19.94
C GLN A 411 9.95 -21.49 21.18
N CYS A 412 10.56 -21.53 22.37
CA CYS A 412 9.80 -21.54 23.63
C CYS A 412 9.29 -20.15 24.06
N GLU A 413 9.78 -19.08 23.45
CA GLU A 413 9.33 -17.71 23.75
C GLU A 413 8.03 -17.40 23.01
N GLN A 414 7.07 -16.81 23.71
CA GLN A 414 5.81 -16.38 23.13
C GLN A 414 5.91 -14.95 22.59
N SER A 415 5.34 -14.70 21.41
CA SER A 415 5.28 -13.37 20.81
C SER A 415 3.89 -13.07 20.27
N LYS A 416 3.47 -11.82 20.37
CA LYS A 416 2.29 -11.25 19.72
C LYS A 416 2.68 -10.20 18.66
N GLY A 417 3.88 -10.29 18.12
CA GLY A 417 4.43 -9.23 17.29
C GLY A 417 4.68 -7.94 18.08
N VAL A 418 4.88 -6.85 17.36
CA VAL A 418 5.21 -5.55 17.93
C VAL A 418 4.28 -4.47 17.40
N LEU A 419 4.05 -3.43 18.19
CA LEU A 419 3.58 -2.15 17.72
C LEU A 419 4.81 -1.29 17.43
N GLU A 420 4.81 -0.53 16.35
CA GLU A 420 5.94 0.35 15.99
C GLU A 420 6.08 1.54 16.96
N TYR A 421 4.99 1.92 17.60
CA TYR A 421 4.95 2.96 18.62
C TYR A 421 4.10 2.53 19.82
N ASP A 422 4.33 3.17 20.97
CA ASP A 422 3.48 3.00 22.14
C ASP A 422 2.04 3.44 21.85
N VAL A 423 1.07 2.76 22.48
CA VAL A 423 -0.36 3.05 22.30
C VAL A 423 -0.67 4.52 22.62
N ASP A 424 -0.10 5.07 23.70
CA ASP A 424 -0.29 6.47 24.09
C ASP A 424 0.09 7.44 22.96
N PHE A 425 1.19 7.16 22.25
CA PHE A 425 1.60 8.00 21.11
C PHE A 425 0.65 7.85 19.93
N ILE A 426 0.21 6.62 19.58
CA ILE A 426 -0.73 6.37 18.48
C ILE A 426 -2.04 7.12 18.73
N GLU A 427 -2.56 7.06 19.96
CA GLU A 427 -3.77 7.77 20.38
C GLU A 427 -3.60 9.30 20.33
N GLU A 428 -2.50 9.83 20.91
CA GLU A 428 -2.22 11.26 20.89
C GLU A 428 -2.04 11.78 19.46
N TYR A 429 -1.26 11.08 18.63
CA TYR A 429 -1.04 11.42 17.23
C TYR A 429 -2.35 11.51 16.47
N THR A 430 -3.17 10.48 16.55
CA THR A 430 -4.47 10.39 15.87
C THR A 430 -5.41 11.50 16.33
N ARG A 431 -5.54 11.70 17.63
CA ARG A 431 -6.41 12.71 18.22
C ARG A 431 -6.03 14.13 17.81
N GLU A 432 -4.75 14.46 17.92
CA GLU A 432 -4.27 15.82 17.64
C GLU A 432 -4.29 16.15 16.15
N LEU A 433 -3.99 15.18 15.25
CA LEU A 433 -4.14 15.37 13.81
C LEU A 433 -5.61 15.59 13.44
N HIS A 434 -6.51 14.76 13.97
CA HIS A 434 -7.95 14.92 13.77
C HIS A 434 -8.42 16.30 14.23
N ALA A 435 -8.04 16.74 15.43
CA ALA A 435 -8.35 18.08 15.95
C ALA A 435 -7.82 19.20 15.04
N ALA A 436 -6.71 18.97 14.35
CA ALA A 436 -6.10 19.92 13.41
C ALA A 436 -6.73 19.91 12.01
N GLY A 437 -7.71 19.02 11.74
CA GLY A 437 -8.34 18.81 10.42
C GLY A 437 -7.42 18.11 9.40
N ILE A 438 -6.44 17.33 9.90
CA ILE A 438 -5.51 16.56 9.08
C ILE A 438 -6.00 15.11 9.04
N ASN A 439 -6.02 14.50 7.86
CA ASN A 439 -6.33 13.09 7.69
C ASN A 439 -5.29 12.21 8.39
N VAL A 440 -5.72 11.07 8.91
CA VAL A 440 -4.83 10.04 9.47
C VAL A 440 -4.88 8.81 8.56
N HIS A 441 -3.72 8.40 8.05
CA HIS A 441 -3.55 7.22 7.21
C HIS A 441 -2.67 6.20 7.93
N SER A 442 -3.29 5.11 8.41
CA SER A 442 -2.65 4.14 9.30
C SER A 442 -2.32 2.85 8.56
N HIS A 443 -1.04 2.47 8.54
CA HIS A 443 -0.62 1.12 8.18
C HIS A 443 -1.02 0.17 9.32
N THR A 444 -1.84 -0.82 9.02
CA THR A 444 -2.27 -1.87 9.94
C THR A 444 -2.38 -3.20 9.22
N ILE A 445 -1.62 -4.18 9.63
CA ILE A 445 -1.58 -5.52 9.06
C ILE A 445 -2.25 -6.52 10.01
N GLY A 446 -1.82 -6.56 11.27
CA GLY A 446 -2.31 -7.47 12.28
C GLY A 446 -3.60 -6.99 12.95
N ASP A 447 -4.36 -7.95 13.48
CA ASP A 447 -5.65 -7.69 14.10
C ASP A 447 -5.57 -6.85 15.40
N ARG A 448 -4.44 -6.92 16.15
CA ARG A 448 -4.21 -6.02 17.29
C ARG A 448 -3.88 -4.60 16.86
N ALA A 449 -3.13 -4.44 15.76
CA ALA A 449 -2.85 -3.11 15.21
C ALA A 449 -4.13 -2.43 14.75
N LEU A 450 -5.02 -3.17 14.08
CA LEU A 450 -6.34 -2.68 13.69
C LEU A 450 -7.14 -2.21 14.91
N ARG A 451 -7.17 -3.03 15.98
CA ARG A 451 -7.86 -2.68 17.24
C ARG A 451 -7.34 -1.38 17.83
N VAL A 452 -6.03 -1.24 17.95
CA VAL A 452 -5.39 -0.03 18.48
C VAL A 452 -5.69 1.20 17.60
N ALA A 453 -5.65 1.04 16.27
CA ALA A 453 -6.02 2.14 15.36
C ALA A 453 -7.49 2.56 15.53
N MET A 454 -8.41 1.59 15.66
CA MET A 454 -9.84 1.86 15.88
C MET A 454 -10.08 2.52 17.23
N ASP A 455 -9.41 2.07 18.30
CA ASP A 455 -9.48 2.70 19.62
C ASP A 455 -9.04 4.17 19.56
N ALA A 456 -7.94 4.45 18.84
CA ALA A 456 -7.44 5.81 18.64
C ALA A 456 -8.41 6.68 17.82
N PHE A 457 -9.08 6.14 16.79
CA PHE A 457 -10.07 6.86 15.99
C PHE A 457 -11.32 7.20 16.81
N GLU A 458 -11.83 6.26 17.60
CA GLU A 458 -12.98 6.47 18.48
C GLU A 458 -12.66 7.54 19.52
N LEU A 459 -11.49 7.46 20.18
CA LEU A 459 -11.01 8.44 21.16
C LEU A 459 -10.89 9.84 20.51
N ALA A 460 -10.36 9.93 19.29
CA ALA A 460 -10.25 11.20 18.58
C ALA A 460 -11.61 11.83 18.28
N LYS A 461 -12.56 11.02 17.82
CA LYS A 461 -13.94 11.44 17.54
C LYS A 461 -14.67 11.86 18.81
N GLU A 462 -14.53 11.14 19.91
CA GLU A 462 -15.11 11.48 21.20
C GLU A 462 -14.55 12.79 21.78
N SER A 463 -13.24 13.01 21.64
CA SER A 463 -12.55 14.17 22.18
C SER A 463 -12.87 15.48 21.45
N HIS A 464 -13.05 15.43 20.12
CA HIS A 464 -13.15 16.62 19.26
C HIS A 464 -14.40 16.65 18.35
N GLY A 465 -15.24 15.62 18.38
CA GLY A 465 -16.46 15.54 17.57
C GLY A 465 -16.15 15.39 16.08
N SER A 466 -16.90 16.09 15.22
CA SER A 466 -16.66 16.11 13.78
C SER A 466 -15.53 17.06 13.44
N SER A 467 -14.57 16.59 12.70
CA SER A 467 -13.46 17.34 12.09
C SER A 467 -13.51 17.15 10.57
N ASP A 468 -12.78 17.98 9.85
CA ASP A 468 -12.63 17.82 8.39
C ASP A 468 -11.67 16.68 8.03
N GLY A 469 -10.89 16.13 8.99
CA GLY A 469 -9.97 15.03 8.77
C GLY A 469 -10.66 13.67 8.67
N ASN A 470 -10.29 12.87 7.66
CA ASN A 470 -10.72 11.49 7.50
C ASN A 470 -9.79 10.53 8.25
N PHE A 471 -10.35 9.38 8.67
CA PHE A 471 -9.58 8.23 9.12
C PHE A 471 -9.51 7.20 8.00
N SER A 472 -8.32 6.67 7.76
CA SER A 472 -8.09 5.59 6.81
C SER A 472 -7.12 4.56 7.35
N ILE A 473 -7.43 3.31 7.07
CA ILE A 473 -6.63 2.13 7.34
C ILE A 473 -6.15 1.60 6.00
N THR A 474 -4.88 1.23 5.91
CA THR A 474 -4.36 0.56 4.72
C THR A 474 -3.91 -0.86 5.05
N HIS A 475 -3.93 -1.71 4.06
CA HIS A 475 -3.66 -3.14 4.06
C HIS A 475 -4.75 -3.95 4.75
N ALA A 476 -4.91 -3.78 6.07
CA ALA A 476 -5.95 -4.45 6.84
C ALA A 476 -6.03 -5.97 6.55
N GLN A 477 -4.85 -6.61 6.51
CA GLN A 477 -4.73 -7.99 6.06
C GLN A 477 -5.43 -8.97 7.00
N LEU A 478 -5.35 -8.74 8.31
CA LEU A 478 -6.03 -9.57 9.30
C LEU A 478 -6.90 -8.72 10.21
N MET A 479 -8.20 -9.00 10.28
CA MET A 479 -9.15 -8.28 11.11
C MET A 479 -9.95 -9.21 12.01
N HIS A 480 -10.05 -8.89 13.29
CA HIS A 480 -10.94 -9.60 14.19
C HIS A 480 -12.41 -9.21 13.93
N PRO A 481 -13.37 -10.16 13.91
CA PRO A 481 -14.78 -9.86 13.62
C PRO A 481 -15.42 -8.79 14.53
N ASP A 482 -15.02 -8.73 15.80
CA ASP A 482 -15.55 -7.72 16.74
C ASP A 482 -15.14 -6.30 16.33
N ASP A 483 -13.95 -6.12 15.75
CA ASP A 483 -13.47 -4.82 15.32
C ASP A 483 -14.11 -4.38 14.00
N ILE A 484 -14.46 -5.31 13.10
CA ILE A 484 -15.22 -5.03 11.87
C ILE A 484 -16.57 -4.38 12.19
N GLN A 485 -17.29 -4.86 13.22
CA GLN A 485 -18.59 -4.30 13.58
C GLN A 485 -18.54 -2.82 14.02
N ARG A 486 -17.39 -2.36 14.48
CA ARG A 486 -17.16 -0.97 14.92
C ARG A 486 -17.24 0.05 13.78
N PHE A 487 -17.05 -0.36 12.52
CA PHE A 487 -17.20 0.52 11.36
C PHE A 487 -18.59 1.15 11.24
N SER A 488 -19.62 0.54 11.85
CA SER A 488 -20.96 1.13 11.93
C SER A 488 -21.04 2.42 12.76
N SER A 489 -20.10 2.63 13.68
CA SER A 489 -20.09 3.77 14.61
C SER A 489 -19.17 4.91 14.18
N ILE A 490 -18.22 4.64 13.29
CA ILE A 490 -17.23 5.60 12.84
C ILE A 490 -16.97 5.48 11.34
N LYS A 491 -16.94 6.62 10.64
CA LYS A 491 -16.60 6.65 9.22
C LYS A 491 -15.12 6.39 9.04
N VAL A 492 -14.77 5.22 8.48
CA VAL A 492 -13.39 4.82 8.17
C VAL A 492 -13.29 4.41 6.71
N PHE A 493 -12.23 4.83 6.06
CA PHE A 493 -11.84 4.33 4.74
C PHE A 493 -10.86 3.17 4.90
N ILE A 494 -11.02 2.13 4.09
CA ILE A 494 -10.07 1.01 4.05
C ILE A 494 -9.48 0.95 2.65
N ALA A 495 -8.19 1.19 2.55
CA ALA A 495 -7.43 1.11 1.31
C ALA A 495 -6.81 -0.29 1.20
N PHE A 496 -7.47 -1.21 0.52
CA PHE A 496 -6.95 -2.55 0.27
C PHE A 496 -6.01 -2.57 -0.94
N GLN A 497 -5.00 -3.43 -0.86
CA GLN A 497 -4.20 -3.92 -1.96
C GLN A 497 -4.81 -5.25 -2.41
N TYR A 498 -5.83 -5.18 -3.25
CA TYR A 498 -6.62 -6.37 -3.60
C TYR A 498 -5.80 -7.44 -4.35
N ALA A 499 -4.74 -7.08 -5.05
CA ALA A 499 -3.85 -8.05 -5.70
C ALA A 499 -3.18 -9.00 -4.67
N TRP A 500 -2.95 -8.55 -3.43
CA TRP A 500 -2.37 -9.36 -2.36
C TRP A 500 -3.31 -10.46 -1.82
N ILE A 501 -4.58 -10.40 -2.20
CA ILE A 501 -5.56 -11.44 -1.81
C ILE A 501 -5.32 -12.75 -2.58
N GLU A 502 -4.59 -12.71 -3.69
CA GLU A 502 -4.32 -13.90 -4.50
C GLU A 502 -3.56 -14.95 -3.68
N PRO A 503 -4.13 -16.18 -3.50
CA PRO A 503 -3.57 -17.15 -2.60
C PRO A 503 -2.44 -17.97 -3.25
N PHE A 504 -1.21 -17.51 -3.14
CA PHE A 504 -0.02 -18.28 -3.49
C PHE A 504 0.39 -19.17 -2.31
N SER A 505 0.49 -20.50 -2.51
CA SER A 505 0.82 -21.44 -1.44
C SER A 505 2.17 -21.10 -0.77
N ASP A 506 3.18 -20.71 -1.55
CA ASP A 506 4.48 -20.31 -1.01
C ASP A 506 4.37 -19.10 -0.08
N TYR A 507 3.60 -18.08 -0.47
CA TYR A 507 3.33 -16.92 0.38
C TYR A 507 2.54 -17.30 1.62
N LEU A 508 1.47 -18.09 1.45
CA LEU A 508 0.63 -18.52 2.58
C LEU A 508 1.42 -19.31 3.63
N MET A 509 2.46 -20.05 3.21
CA MET A 509 3.36 -20.77 4.13
C MET A 509 4.25 -19.83 4.97
N THR A 510 4.41 -18.57 4.58
CA THR A 510 5.10 -17.57 5.41
C THR A 510 4.19 -16.94 6.47
N VAL A 511 2.86 -17.10 6.35
CA VAL A 511 1.88 -16.43 7.21
C VAL A 511 1.04 -17.42 8.01
N ALA A 512 0.29 -18.29 7.34
CA ALA A 512 -0.74 -19.12 7.96
C ALA A 512 -0.20 -20.07 9.06
N PRO A 513 0.98 -20.71 8.91
CA PRO A 513 1.52 -21.61 9.95
C PRO A 513 1.83 -20.92 11.29
N PHE A 514 2.00 -19.61 11.28
CA PHE A 514 2.25 -18.84 12.51
C PHE A 514 0.94 -18.44 13.23
N ILE A 515 -0.21 -18.61 12.56
CA ILE A 515 -1.53 -18.21 13.07
C ILE A 515 -2.40 -19.43 13.36
N ASP A 516 -2.45 -20.38 12.44
CA ASP A 516 -3.26 -21.60 12.51
C ASP A 516 -2.37 -22.85 12.38
N PRO A 517 -2.77 -24.01 12.94
CA PRO A 517 -2.06 -25.26 12.74
C PRO A 517 -2.18 -25.74 11.28
N ILE A 518 -1.08 -25.68 10.53
CA ILE A 518 -0.97 -26.08 9.12
C ILE A 518 -0.01 -27.26 9.02
N PHE A 519 -0.45 -28.41 8.51
CA PHE A 519 0.37 -29.60 8.30
C PHE A 519 0.41 -30.05 6.84
N SER A 520 -0.50 -29.53 6.02
CA SER A 520 -0.59 -29.80 4.58
C SER A 520 -0.99 -28.53 3.82
N GLU A 521 -0.81 -28.55 2.50
CA GLU A 521 -1.26 -27.44 1.64
C GLU A 521 -2.79 -27.24 1.71
N ASP A 522 -3.57 -28.31 1.87
CA ASP A 522 -5.03 -28.20 1.99
C ASP A 522 -5.46 -27.47 3.26
N ASP A 523 -4.68 -27.53 4.35
CA ASP A 523 -4.97 -26.81 5.59
C ASP A 523 -4.91 -25.29 5.41
N LEU A 524 -4.14 -24.77 4.43
CA LEU A 524 -4.08 -23.34 4.09
C LEU A 524 -5.45 -22.82 3.64
N TYR A 525 -6.31 -23.70 3.13
CA TYR A 525 -7.64 -23.38 2.62
C TYR A 525 -8.77 -23.89 3.52
N ASP A 526 -8.47 -24.31 4.76
CA ASP A 526 -9.50 -24.73 5.71
C ASP A 526 -10.37 -23.53 6.10
N GLN A 527 -11.64 -23.57 5.69
CA GLN A 527 -12.63 -22.54 5.97
C GLN A 527 -12.91 -22.32 7.47
N LYS A 528 -12.41 -23.18 8.35
CA LYS A 528 -12.53 -23.04 9.81
C LYS A 528 -11.34 -22.30 10.41
N SER A 529 -10.22 -22.20 9.72
CA SER A 529 -9.02 -21.53 10.24
C SER A 529 -9.28 -20.04 10.49
N TYR A 530 -8.56 -19.49 11.46
CA TYR A 530 -8.72 -18.08 11.82
C TYR A 530 -8.24 -17.19 10.68
N TYR A 531 -7.07 -17.48 10.10
CA TYR A 531 -6.50 -16.71 9.00
C TYR A 531 -7.43 -16.72 7.78
N TYR A 532 -7.88 -17.89 7.31
CA TYR A 532 -8.77 -17.99 6.15
C TYR A 532 -10.01 -17.10 6.28
N ARG A 533 -10.67 -17.12 7.45
CA ARG A 533 -11.93 -16.40 7.67
C ARG A 533 -11.77 -14.90 7.81
N ASN A 534 -10.60 -14.45 8.30
CA ASN A 534 -10.41 -13.08 8.73
C ASN A 534 -9.40 -12.30 7.87
N THR A 535 -8.87 -12.94 6.82
CA THR A 535 -7.94 -12.27 5.90
C THR A 535 -8.68 -11.44 4.86
N TYR A 536 -8.30 -10.17 4.74
CA TYR A 536 -8.88 -9.19 3.82
C TYR A 536 -10.42 -9.22 3.79
N PRO A 537 -11.11 -8.97 4.90
CA PRO A 537 -12.56 -9.10 4.99
C PRO A 537 -13.28 -7.88 4.38
N ALA A 538 -13.17 -7.73 3.04
CA ALA A 538 -13.64 -6.55 2.33
C ALA A 538 -15.16 -6.40 2.37
N ARG A 539 -15.90 -7.49 2.03
CA ARG A 539 -17.36 -7.46 2.03
C ARG A 539 -17.94 -7.25 3.42
N SER A 540 -17.39 -7.94 4.41
CA SER A 540 -17.82 -7.78 5.81
C SER A 540 -17.60 -6.36 6.30
N SER A 541 -16.45 -5.75 5.98
CA SER A 541 -16.14 -4.36 6.31
C SER A 541 -17.10 -3.38 5.63
N GLN A 542 -17.40 -3.58 4.35
CA GLN A 542 -18.37 -2.78 3.60
C GLN A 542 -19.78 -2.86 4.22
N LEU A 543 -20.23 -4.06 4.54
CA LEU A 543 -21.55 -4.28 5.17
C LEU A 543 -21.63 -3.67 6.57
N ALA A 544 -20.52 -3.59 7.28
CA ALA A 544 -20.42 -2.92 8.57
C ALA A 544 -20.33 -1.39 8.46
N GLY A 545 -20.22 -0.82 7.26
CA GLY A 545 -20.24 0.63 7.03
C GLY A 545 -18.88 1.26 6.70
N ALA A 546 -17.80 0.48 6.57
CA ALA A 546 -16.54 1.00 6.05
C ALA A 546 -16.68 1.40 4.57
N ILE A 547 -15.93 2.42 4.16
CA ILE A 547 -15.85 2.83 2.76
C ILE A 547 -14.61 2.19 2.15
N LEU A 548 -14.80 1.27 1.22
CA LEU A 548 -13.70 0.59 0.56
C LEU A 548 -13.04 1.50 -0.47
N ALA A 549 -11.73 1.61 -0.40
CA ALA A 549 -10.89 2.26 -1.39
C ALA A 549 -9.80 1.28 -1.85
N ALA A 550 -9.01 1.64 -2.83
CA ALA A 550 -8.00 0.77 -3.39
C ALA A 550 -6.68 1.50 -3.64
N GLY A 551 -5.58 0.81 -3.40
CA GLY A 551 -4.24 1.27 -3.72
C GLY A 551 -3.39 0.11 -4.18
N SER A 552 -2.37 0.38 -4.98
CA SER A 552 -1.45 -0.64 -5.49
C SER A 552 -0.37 -1.02 -4.50
N ASP A 553 0.02 -0.06 -3.69
CA ASP A 553 1.24 -0.09 -2.87
C ASP A 553 2.53 -0.30 -3.70
N ALA A 554 2.46 0.01 -5.00
CA ALA A 554 3.66 -0.06 -5.83
C ALA A 554 4.76 0.90 -5.28
N PRO A 555 6.04 0.47 -5.17
CA PRO A 555 6.65 -0.70 -5.82
C PRO A 555 6.67 -1.99 -4.99
N VAL A 556 5.90 -2.11 -3.92
CA VAL A 556 5.81 -3.36 -3.15
C VAL A 556 5.32 -4.47 -4.10
N GLU A 557 6.00 -5.61 -4.13
CA GLU A 557 5.88 -6.70 -5.11
C GLU A 557 6.22 -6.30 -6.55
N THR A 558 5.78 -5.15 -7.04
CA THR A 558 6.00 -4.72 -8.42
C THR A 558 5.89 -3.21 -8.55
N ARG A 559 6.59 -2.64 -9.54
CA ARG A 559 6.50 -1.21 -9.88
C ARG A 559 5.25 -0.86 -10.69
N ASP A 560 4.60 -1.85 -11.32
CA ASP A 560 3.37 -1.64 -12.07
C ASP A 560 2.17 -1.55 -11.11
N PRO A 561 1.38 -0.47 -11.10
CA PRO A 561 0.23 -0.33 -10.21
C PRO A 561 -0.89 -1.36 -10.43
N ARG A 562 -1.00 -1.98 -11.61
CA ARG A 562 -1.94 -3.05 -11.96
C ARG A 562 -3.38 -2.87 -11.46
N PRO A 563 -4.06 -1.74 -11.73
CA PRO A 563 -5.39 -1.49 -11.15
C PRO A 563 -6.43 -2.54 -11.55
N PHE A 564 -6.38 -3.08 -12.77
CA PHE A 564 -7.33 -4.09 -13.23
C PHE A 564 -7.08 -5.47 -12.61
N LEU A 565 -5.83 -5.82 -12.27
CA LEU A 565 -5.57 -7.00 -11.46
C LEU A 565 -6.16 -6.84 -10.06
N ASN A 566 -5.99 -5.68 -9.43
CA ASN A 566 -6.61 -5.39 -8.14
C ASN A 566 -8.14 -5.50 -8.21
N ILE A 567 -8.80 -4.96 -9.25
CA ILE A 567 -10.24 -5.10 -9.47
C ILE A 567 -10.63 -6.58 -9.61
N GLU A 568 -9.88 -7.36 -10.41
CA GLU A 568 -10.12 -8.78 -10.58
C GLU A 568 -10.05 -9.55 -9.26
N LYS A 569 -8.97 -9.36 -8.49
CA LYS A 569 -8.75 -10.09 -7.23
C LYS A 569 -9.75 -9.67 -6.14
N ALA A 570 -10.25 -8.45 -6.14
CA ALA A 570 -11.35 -8.02 -5.27
C ALA A 570 -12.63 -8.85 -5.47
N ILE A 571 -12.87 -9.31 -6.71
CA ILE A 571 -14.08 -10.03 -7.12
C ILE A 571 -13.87 -11.55 -7.07
N THR A 572 -12.74 -12.03 -7.61
CA THR A 572 -12.49 -13.46 -7.78
C THR A 572 -11.82 -14.11 -6.58
N ARG A 573 -10.93 -13.40 -5.90
CA ARG A 573 -10.08 -13.91 -4.79
C ARG A 573 -9.34 -15.20 -5.17
N LYS A 574 -9.04 -15.36 -6.46
CA LYS A 574 -8.60 -16.62 -7.08
C LYS A 574 -7.15 -16.53 -7.52
N ASN A 575 -6.41 -17.60 -7.30
CA ASN A 575 -5.11 -17.80 -7.91
C ASN A 575 -5.29 -18.30 -9.34
N GLU A 576 -4.70 -17.62 -10.30
CA GLU A 576 -4.86 -17.92 -11.73
C GLU A 576 -4.26 -19.27 -12.12
N LEU A 577 -3.13 -19.63 -11.53
CA LEU A 577 -2.41 -20.84 -11.89
C LEU A 577 -3.06 -22.10 -11.31
N THR A 578 -3.53 -22.04 -10.06
CA THR A 578 -4.03 -23.20 -9.34
C THR A 578 -5.56 -23.28 -9.31
N GLY A 579 -6.24 -22.18 -9.58
CA GLY A 579 -7.70 -22.06 -9.45
C GLY A 579 -8.18 -22.05 -7.99
N ARG A 580 -7.27 -22.05 -7.00
CA ARG A 580 -7.62 -21.97 -5.56
C ARG A 580 -8.19 -20.59 -5.24
N VAL A 581 -9.17 -20.55 -4.34
CA VAL A 581 -9.87 -19.34 -3.92
C VAL A 581 -9.72 -19.13 -2.42
N MET A 582 -9.38 -17.90 -2.01
CA MET A 582 -9.28 -17.54 -0.59
C MET A 582 -10.55 -16.80 -0.15
N ASN A 583 -11.36 -17.46 0.68
CA ASN A 583 -12.54 -16.88 1.32
C ASN A 583 -13.47 -16.11 0.35
N GLN A 584 -14.11 -16.84 -0.58
CA GLN A 584 -15.03 -16.27 -1.59
C GLN A 584 -16.16 -15.40 -0.99
N SER A 585 -16.54 -15.65 0.29
CA SER A 585 -17.59 -14.87 0.93
C SER A 585 -17.24 -13.39 1.13
N GLU A 586 -15.94 -13.06 1.09
CA GLU A 586 -15.42 -11.69 1.20
C GLU A 586 -15.19 -11.00 -0.14
N ALA A 587 -15.55 -11.64 -1.25
CA ALA A 587 -15.54 -11.01 -2.56
C ALA A 587 -16.57 -9.86 -2.63
N ILE A 588 -16.22 -8.77 -3.30
CA ILE A 588 -17.12 -7.63 -3.54
C ILE A 588 -17.63 -7.64 -4.98
N SER A 589 -18.61 -6.82 -5.30
CA SER A 589 -19.14 -6.70 -6.66
C SER A 589 -18.16 -5.97 -7.59
N LEU A 590 -18.34 -6.14 -8.91
CA LEU A 590 -17.57 -5.41 -9.92
C LEU A 590 -17.74 -3.88 -9.75
N PHE A 591 -18.95 -3.40 -9.51
CA PHE A 591 -19.20 -1.99 -9.30
C PHE A 591 -18.52 -1.47 -8.02
N ASP A 592 -18.57 -2.24 -6.92
CA ASP A 592 -17.87 -1.86 -5.67
C ASP A 592 -16.35 -1.80 -5.87
N ALA A 593 -15.78 -2.73 -6.64
CA ALA A 593 -14.35 -2.75 -6.93
C ALA A 593 -13.93 -1.56 -7.82
N ILE A 594 -14.74 -1.19 -8.81
CA ILE A 594 -14.52 0.02 -9.61
C ILE A 594 -14.69 1.28 -8.74
N ASP A 595 -15.74 1.34 -7.92
CA ASP A 595 -15.99 2.47 -7.04
C ASP A 595 -14.88 2.68 -6.00
N ALA A 596 -14.21 1.60 -5.56
CA ALA A 596 -13.03 1.69 -4.69
C ALA A 596 -11.87 2.45 -5.36
N TYR A 597 -11.67 2.26 -6.66
CA TYR A 597 -10.68 2.98 -7.47
C TYR A 597 -11.16 4.32 -8.02
N THR A 598 -12.40 4.72 -7.82
CA THR A 598 -12.96 5.94 -8.39
C THR A 598 -13.56 6.83 -7.33
N ILE A 599 -14.91 6.82 -7.15
CA ILE A 599 -15.60 7.74 -6.25
C ILE A 599 -15.20 7.59 -4.78
N ASN A 600 -14.89 6.38 -4.32
CA ASN A 600 -14.50 6.16 -2.94
C ASN A 600 -13.07 6.64 -2.67
N GLY A 601 -12.14 6.43 -3.63
CA GLY A 601 -10.82 7.06 -3.60
C GLY A 601 -10.93 8.58 -3.54
N ALA A 602 -11.79 9.18 -4.39
CA ALA A 602 -12.04 10.62 -4.37
C ALA A 602 -12.62 11.11 -3.03
N LYS A 603 -13.54 10.35 -2.39
CA LYS A 603 -14.05 10.67 -1.04
C LYS A 603 -12.97 10.61 0.01
N MET A 604 -12.09 9.60 -0.04
CA MET A 604 -10.98 9.47 0.89
C MET A 604 -10.03 10.67 0.78
N LEU A 605 -9.75 11.12 -0.44
CA LEU A 605 -8.91 12.27 -0.74
C LEU A 605 -9.63 13.62 -0.59
N GLN A 606 -10.92 13.63 -0.21
CA GLN A 606 -11.74 14.85 -0.05
C GLN A 606 -11.87 15.67 -1.34
N GLN A 607 -11.98 14.99 -2.48
CA GLN A 607 -12.15 15.59 -3.79
C GLN A 607 -13.34 15.05 -4.60
N ASP A 608 -14.26 14.34 -3.95
CA ASP A 608 -15.44 13.71 -4.56
C ASP A 608 -16.41 14.71 -5.20
N LYS A 609 -16.35 15.98 -4.83
CA LYS A 609 -17.09 17.07 -5.51
C LYS A 609 -16.39 17.54 -6.80
N LEU A 610 -15.11 17.19 -6.96
CA LEU A 610 -14.29 17.62 -8.09
C LEU A 610 -14.16 16.52 -9.15
N THR A 611 -13.99 15.27 -8.73
CA THR A 611 -13.68 14.13 -9.59
C THR A 611 -14.20 12.82 -8.99
N GLY A 612 -13.81 11.66 -9.54
CA GLY A 612 -14.15 10.32 -9.05
C GLY A 612 -15.46 9.75 -9.59
N SER A 613 -16.24 10.54 -10.33
CA SER A 613 -17.43 10.07 -11.05
C SER A 613 -17.69 10.92 -12.29
N ILE A 614 -18.39 10.35 -13.28
CA ILE A 614 -18.82 11.07 -14.47
C ILE A 614 -20.18 11.72 -14.16
N GLU A 615 -20.11 12.95 -13.66
CA GLU A 615 -21.28 13.76 -13.29
C GLU A 615 -21.14 15.20 -13.76
N ILE A 616 -22.26 15.84 -14.08
CA ILE A 616 -22.29 17.23 -14.56
C ILE A 616 -21.63 18.17 -13.53
N GLY A 617 -20.71 19.01 -14.01
CA GLY A 617 -19.96 19.99 -13.23
C GLY A 617 -18.64 19.49 -12.66
N LYS A 618 -18.39 18.18 -12.65
CA LYS A 618 -17.09 17.61 -12.28
C LYS A 618 -16.07 17.74 -13.40
N LYS A 619 -14.80 17.58 -13.04
CA LYS A 619 -13.68 17.56 -13.97
C LYS A 619 -13.80 16.36 -14.93
N ALA A 620 -13.43 16.57 -16.17
CA ALA A 620 -13.43 15.55 -17.19
C ALA A 620 -12.15 14.67 -17.07
N ASP A 621 -12.13 13.88 -16.00
CA ASP A 621 -11.11 12.86 -15.73
C ASP A 621 -11.72 11.49 -15.97
N PHE A 622 -11.28 10.80 -17.01
CA PHE A 622 -11.82 9.49 -17.38
C PHE A 622 -10.83 8.68 -18.21
N ILE A 623 -11.11 7.39 -18.35
CA ILE A 623 -10.32 6.46 -19.13
C ILE A 623 -11.19 5.69 -20.12
N ILE A 624 -10.61 5.36 -21.27
CA ILE A 624 -11.22 4.50 -22.30
C ILE A 624 -10.51 3.16 -22.29
N LEU A 625 -11.26 2.08 -22.20
CA LEU A 625 -10.76 0.71 -22.10
C LEU A 625 -10.85 -0.04 -23.44
N ASN A 626 -9.98 -1.05 -23.61
CA ASN A 626 -10.01 -1.94 -24.78
C ASN A 626 -11.16 -2.95 -24.77
N GLN A 627 -11.75 -3.19 -23.58
CA GLN A 627 -12.83 -4.15 -23.37
C GLN A 627 -13.87 -3.63 -22.37
N ASN A 628 -15.06 -4.20 -22.43
CA ASN A 628 -16.17 -3.86 -21.55
C ASN A 628 -16.19 -4.86 -20.37
N LEU A 629 -15.96 -4.38 -19.17
CA LEU A 629 -15.92 -5.21 -17.95
C LEU A 629 -17.28 -5.81 -17.60
N LEU A 630 -18.39 -5.16 -18.01
CA LEU A 630 -19.75 -5.70 -17.83
C LEU A 630 -20.00 -6.90 -18.75
N ASP A 631 -19.45 -6.90 -19.96
CA ASP A 631 -19.54 -8.05 -20.86
C ASP A 631 -18.73 -9.23 -20.30
N LEU A 632 -17.54 -8.98 -19.73
CA LEU A 632 -16.77 -10.03 -19.05
C LEU A 632 -17.56 -10.64 -17.88
N GLN A 633 -18.25 -9.83 -17.11
CA GLN A 633 -19.11 -10.31 -16.02
C GLN A 633 -20.29 -11.13 -16.56
N ASN A 634 -20.96 -10.66 -17.61
CA ASN A 634 -22.11 -11.36 -18.21
C ASN A 634 -21.71 -12.69 -18.87
N ASP A 635 -20.49 -12.77 -19.40
CA ASP A 635 -19.93 -13.96 -20.06
C ASP A 635 -19.24 -14.94 -19.08
N ASP A 636 -19.25 -14.64 -17.76
CA ASP A 636 -18.52 -15.41 -16.72
C ASP A 636 -17.00 -15.48 -16.96
N LYS A 637 -16.42 -14.36 -17.41
CA LYS A 637 -14.99 -14.20 -17.73
C LYS A 637 -14.30 -13.19 -16.80
N LEU A 638 -14.61 -13.26 -15.53
CA LEU A 638 -14.05 -12.32 -14.55
C LEU A 638 -12.52 -12.45 -14.42
N ASP A 639 -11.96 -13.61 -14.71
CA ASP A 639 -10.51 -13.87 -14.71
C ASP A 639 -9.77 -13.12 -15.87
N ASP A 640 -10.49 -12.56 -16.84
CA ASP A 640 -9.91 -11.78 -17.95
C ASP A 640 -9.86 -10.26 -17.66
N ILE A 641 -10.30 -9.82 -16.46
CA ILE A 641 -10.31 -8.40 -16.10
C ILE A 641 -8.89 -7.83 -16.02
N SER A 642 -7.93 -8.59 -15.50
CA SER A 642 -6.51 -8.20 -15.40
C SER A 642 -5.87 -7.90 -16.77
N GLU A 643 -6.38 -8.51 -17.85
CA GLU A 643 -5.93 -8.28 -19.23
C GLU A 643 -6.42 -6.94 -19.82
N THR A 644 -7.24 -6.19 -19.09
CA THR A 644 -7.75 -4.90 -19.55
C THR A 644 -6.61 -3.91 -19.76
N LYS A 645 -6.67 -3.22 -20.88
CA LYS A 645 -5.69 -2.17 -21.24
C LYS A 645 -6.38 -0.81 -21.34
N VAL A 646 -5.75 0.21 -20.80
CA VAL A 646 -6.14 1.58 -21.02
C VAL A 646 -5.74 1.99 -22.43
N LEU A 647 -6.70 2.45 -23.21
CA LEU A 647 -6.48 2.98 -24.56
C LEU A 647 -6.21 4.48 -24.55
N SER A 648 -6.92 5.20 -23.69
CA SER A 648 -6.76 6.64 -23.56
C SER A 648 -7.08 7.07 -22.13
N THR A 649 -6.33 8.05 -21.62
CA THR A 649 -6.55 8.69 -20.31
C THR A 649 -6.73 10.19 -20.51
N TRP A 650 -7.79 10.71 -19.92
CA TRP A 650 -8.15 12.13 -19.96
C TRP A 650 -8.05 12.74 -18.56
N PHE A 651 -7.45 13.91 -18.49
CA PHE A 651 -7.26 14.67 -17.27
C PHE A 651 -7.58 16.15 -17.51
N ASP A 652 -8.47 16.72 -16.70
CA ASP A 652 -8.97 18.10 -16.88
C ASP A 652 -9.41 18.38 -18.33
N GLY A 653 -10.13 17.42 -18.95
CA GLY A 653 -10.65 17.53 -20.32
C GLY A 653 -9.63 17.39 -21.44
N LYS A 654 -8.38 17.08 -21.13
CA LYS A 654 -7.29 16.86 -22.11
C LYS A 654 -6.87 15.40 -22.15
N GLU A 655 -6.66 14.88 -23.36
CA GLU A 655 -6.08 13.55 -23.53
C GLU A 655 -4.59 13.60 -23.19
N ILE A 656 -4.19 12.95 -22.09
CA ILE A 656 -2.82 12.92 -21.58
C ILE A 656 -2.09 11.62 -21.96
N TYR A 657 -2.82 10.59 -22.37
CA TYR A 657 -2.28 9.32 -22.84
C TYR A 657 -3.17 8.73 -23.94
N LEU A 658 -2.55 8.29 -25.01
CA LEU A 658 -3.17 7.53 -26.10
C LEU A 658 -2.27 6.36 -26.46
N LYS A 659 -2.80 5.14 -26.31
CA LYS A 659 -2.08 3.92 -26.66
C LYS A 659 -1.94 3.81 -28.17
N ASN A 660 -0.70 3.76 -28.68
CA ASN A 660 -0.44 3.47 -30.09
C ASN A 660 -0.84 2.04 -30.40
N ILE A 661 -2.02 1.86 -31.03
CA ILE A 661 -2.46 0.58 -31.58
C ILE A 661 -1.77 0.45 -32.93
N ARG A 662 -0.61 -0.20 -32.98
CA ARG A 662 0.02 -0.62 -34.24
C ARG A 662 -0.32 -2.07 -34.55
#